data_1ed5cdf13603e3b702cf340fba9a01f9
#
_entry.id   1ed5cdf13603e3b702cf340fba9a01f9
#
_cell.length_a   1.000
_cell.length_b   1.000
_cell.length_c   1.000
_cell.angle_alpha   90.00
_cell.angle_beta   90.00
_cell.angle_gamma   90.00
#
_symmetry.space_group_name_H-M   'P 1'
#
loop_
_entity.id
_entity.type
_entity.pdbx_description
1 polymer ?
#
loop_
_entity_poly.entity_id
_entity_poly.type
_entity_poly.pdbx_seq_one_letter_code
_entity_poly.pdbx_strand_id
1 'polypeptide(L)'
;MTYDFNSIEKKWQDYWAKHQTFKAVNNSEKPKYYVLDMFPYPSGAGLHVGHPLGYIASDIYARYKRHKGFNVLHPQGYDSFGLPAEQYAIQTGQHPRITTEENIKTYRRQLDQIGFSFDWSREVRTSDPQYYKWTQWIFIQLFESYYCNDSDKARPISELIAVFETEGNSNINAACDEDTPSFSAEDWKSYSSEQQQKLLLKYRLTYLAESEVNWCPALGTVLANDEIVNGVSERGGHPVVRKKMTQWSMRISAYAERLLQGLETIDWTDSLKESQRNWIGKSVGASVTFNVLPNVTLSAVEESHKIEVFTTRPDTIFGVSFMTLAPEHDLVSKITTEDQKAEVDAYVEATAKRSERDRMADVKTISGVFTGAYAEHPFTKEPIPIWIGDYVLAGYGTGAVMSVPCGDQRDYDFAKHFNIPIPNIFEGVDISEEAFADKENTVIANSDFLNGLKYKKAVKTAIYELEKLGQGKGKINYRLRDAVFSRQRYWGEPFPVYYVNGMPQMIDKTHLPITLPEVEKYLPTEDGDPPLGNAEVWAWDTTTNSVVDNDKIDHKTVFPLELNTMPGWAGSSQYFNRYMDPHNEDEIFSQEAINYWQQVDLYIGGSEHATGHLLYARFWQKFMFDLGLVPVDEFAKKLINQGMILGTSAFVYRWEYGLLDKSHKRYSIMLSKNLIDESIKNETKIFNLLPSKLQDLIRTQGTIGSITKWSHFTPIHVDVSFVNSSDELDVEAFKNWRPEFKEAEFVLKDGVYKVGRDVEKMSKSKYNVVNPDAICEQYGADSLRLYEMFLGPLEQYKPWNTAGITGVHSFLKKLWKLYHQGENGTFYVDASPLGKSDGAESLKTLHKTIKKVEDDIENFSFNTSVSTFMIAVNELTAQKCTSKDILEPLLILISPYAPHIAEELWAQFGNTESISTAPFPKFEEKYVVESSKEYPISFNGKMRFTMELSLDLNKDEIEAAVMANEKTQEQLQGRSPKKVIVVPGKIVNIVG
;
A
#
# COMPACT_ATOMS: atom_id res chain seq x y z
N MET A 1 -32.11 -4.08 -34.04
CA MET A 1 -31.96 -4.94 -32.81
C MET A 1 -31.48 -4.08 -31.67
N THR A 2 -32.09 -4.17 -30.50
CA THR A 2 -31.65 -3.39 -29.34
C THR A 2 -30.43 -4.03 -28.72
N TYR A 3 -29.48 -3.23 -28.23
CA TYR A 3 -28.32 -3.75 -27.49
C TYR A 3 -28.79 -4.30 -26.13
N ASP A 4 -28.91 -5.62 -26.05
CA ASP A 4 -29.27 -6.35 -24.82
C ASP A 4 -28.00 -6.85 -24.10
N PHE A 5 -27.39 -5.96 -23.35
CA PHE A 5 -26.13 -6.25 -22.68
C PHE A 5 -26.27 -7.38 -21.65
N ASN A 6 -27.39 -7.51 -20.94
CA ASN A 6 -27.57 -8.55 -19.92
C ASN A 6 -27.46 -9.97 -20.52
N SER A 7 -28.16 -10.22 -21.63
CA SER A 7 -28.10 -11.50 -22.31
C SER A 7 -26.72 -11.78 -22.93
N ILE A 8 -26.10 -10.75 -23.52
CA ILE A 8 -24.77 -10.84 -24.14
C ILE A 8 -23.70 -11.16 -23.10
N GLU A 9 -23.67 -10.41 -22.00
CA GLU A 9 -22.68 -10.59 -20.93
C GLU A 9 -22.77 -11.99 -20.33
N LYS A 10 -23.97 -12.45 -19.96
CA LYS A 10 -24.18 -13.79 -19.43
C LYS A 10 -23.72 -14.89 -20.38
N LYS A 11 -24.07 -14.78 -21.68
CA LYS A 11 -23.65 -15.74 -22.72
C LYS A 11 -22.13 -15.91 -22.76
N TRP A 12 -21.39 -14.80 -22.74
CA TRP A 12 -19.93 -14.85 -22.92
C TRP A 12 -19.20 -15.22 -21.64
N GLN A 13 -19.69 -14.83 -20.47
CA GLN A 13 -19.19 -15.31 -19.17
C GLN A 13 -19.29 -16.85 -19.08
N ASP A 14 -20.44 -17.41 -19.45
CA ASP A 14 -20.64 -18.87 -19.48
C ASP A 14 -19.74 -19.56 -20.52
N TYR A 15 -19.53 -18.93 -21.69
CA TYR A 15 -18.62 -19.42 -22.72
C TYR A 15 -17.17 -19.50 -22.20
N TRP A 16 -16.64 -18.41 -21.65
CA TRP A 16 -15.26 -18.36 -21.15
C TRP A 16 -15.03 -19.36 -20.01
N ALA A 17 -15.97 -19.49 -19.10
CA ALA A 17 -15.89 -20.46 -18.01
C ALA A 17 -15.86 -21.90 -18.53
N LYS A 18 -16.77 -22.24 -19.45
CA LYS A 18 -16.87 -23.60 -20.04
C LYS A 18 -15.62 -24.00 -20.83
N HIS A 19 -15.06 -23.07 -21.60
CA HIS A 19 -13.92 -23.35 -22.48
C HIS A 19 -12.57 -23.08 -21.83
N GLN A 20 -12.53 -22.58 -20.58
CA GLN A 20 -11.29 -22.14 -19.92
C GLN A 20 -10.44 -21.24 -20.84
N THR A 21 -11.09 -20.28 -21.51
CA THR A 21 -10.53 -19.48 -22.62
C THR A 21 -9.20 -18.82 -22.25
N PHE A 22 -9.00 -18.49 -20.99
CA PHE A 22 -7.83 -17.73 -20.51
C PHE A 22 -6.79 -18.58 -19.77
N LYS A 23 -6.89 -19.90 -19.84
CA LYS A 23 -5.96 -20.82 -19.19
C LYS A 23 -4.55 -20.68 -19.76
N ALA A 24 -3.57 -20.43 -18.88
CA ALA A 24 -2.16 -20.37 -19.22
C ALA A 24 -1.55 -21.78 -19.22
N VAL A 25 -0.56 -21.99 -20.07
CA VAL A 25 0.14 -23.26 -20.22
C VAL A 25 1.61 -23.11 -19.82
N ASN A 26 2.12 -24.01 -18.98
CA ASN A 26 3.55 -24.05 -18.69
C ASN A 26 4.32 -24.54 -19.93
N ASN A 27 5.53 -24.02 -20.12
CA ASN A 27 6.43 -24.43 -21.23
C ASN A 27 5.86 -24.27 -22.65
N SER A 28 5.09 -23.21 -22.88
CA SER A 28 4.62 -22.84 -24.21
C SER A 28 5.77 -22.37 -25.11
N GLU A 29 5.68 -22.62 -26.41
CA GLU A 29 6.59 -22.04 -27.42
C GLU A 29 6.38 -20.52 -27.59
N LYS A 30 5.23 -20.00 -27.16
CA LYS A 30 4.95 -18.55 -27.16
C LYS A 30 5.77 -17.86 -26.09
N PRO A 31 6.19 -16.61 -26.29
CA PRO A 31 6.80 -15.82 -25.25
C PRO A 31 5.83 -15.67 -24.05
N LYS A 32 6.36 -15.77 -22.84
CA LYS A 32 5.54 -15.67 -21.62
C LYS A 32 5.30 -14.20 -21.27
N TYR A 33 4.15 -13.94 -20.64
CA TYR A 33 3.91 -12.69 -19.95
C TYR A 33 3.08 -12.96 -18.68
N TYR A 34 3.57 -12.53 -17.53
CA TYR A 34 2.90 -12.73 -16.24
C TYR A 34 2.35 -11.39 -15.73
N VAL A 35 1.03 -11.25 -15.74
CA VAL A 35 0.30 -10.12 -15.17
C VAL A 35 -0.27 -10.54 -13.82
N LEU A 36 -0.06 -9.75 -12.79
CA LEU A 36 -0.53 -10.03 -11.44
C LEU A 36 -1.26 -8.84 -10.84
N ASP A 37 -2.36 -9.12 -10.17
CA ASP A 37 -3.07 -8.20 -9.28
C ASP A 37 -2.79 -8.55 -7.82
N MET A 38 -2.88 -7.55 -6.93
CA MET A 38 -2.99 -7.85 -5.52
C MET A 38 -4.33 -8.53 -5.28
N PHE A 39 -4.29 -9.79 -4.83
CA PHE A 39 -5.51 -10.56 -4.64
C PHE A 39 -6.37 -9.99 -3.49
N PRO A 40 -7.72 -10.06 -3.61
CA PRO A 40 -8.60 -9.43 -2.66
C PRO A 40 -8.63 -10.16 -1.32
N TYR A 41 -8.86 -9.37 -0.27
CA TYR A 41 -9.21 -9.86 1.05
C TYR A 41 -10.74 -10.01 1.13
N PRO A 42 -11.31 -11.23 1.21
CA PRO A 42 -12.77 -11.45 1.11
C PRO A 42 -13.47 -11.08 2.42
N SER A 43 -13.47 -9.78 2.78
CA SER A 43 -14.12 -9.26 3.97
C SER A 43 -15.51 -8.70 3.68
N GLY A 44 -16.53 -9.18 4.42
CA GLY A 44 -17.89 -8.67 4.35
C GLY A 44 -18.62 -8.95 3.01
N ALA A 45 -19.63 -8.13 2.68
CA ALA A 45 -20.65 -8.44 1.66
C ALA A 45 -20.22 -8.17 0.20
N GLY A 46 -18.97 -8.41 -0.20
CA GLY A 46 -18.53 -8.29 -1.58
C GLY A 46 -17.69 -7.06 -1.90
N LEU A 47 -17.42 -6.87 -3.20
CA LEU A 47 -16.68 -5.75 -3.77
C LEU A 47 -17.47 -4.44 -3.74
N HIS A 48 -16.78 -3.32 -3.73
CA HIS A 48 -17.31 -2.02 -4.14
C HIS A 48 -16.61 -1.53 -5.41
N VAL A 49 -17.16 -0.54 -6.10
CA VAL A 49 -16.63 -0.03 -7.38
C VAL A 49 -15.20 0.50 -7.31
N GLY A 50 -14.60 0.65 -6.15
CA GLY A 50 -13.19 1.00 -6.04
C GLY A 50 -12.21 -0.17 -6.19
N HIS A 51 -12.66 -1.42 -6.01
CA HIS A 51 -11.81 -2.59 -6.15
C HIS A 51 -11.46 -2.93 -7.62
N PRO A 52 -12.40 -2.88 -8.58
CA PRO A 52 -12.15 -3.30 -9.95
C PRO A 52 -11.16 -2.43 -10.72
N LEU A 53 -10.87 -1.21 -10.29
CA LEU A 53 -10.02 -0.26 -11.02
C LEU A 53 -8.66 -0.87 -11.45
N GLY A 54 -7.93 -1.46 -10.51
CA GLY A 54 -6.66 -2.13 -10.78
C GLY A 54 -6.86 -3.36 -11.64
N TYR A 55 -7.88 -4.18 -11.32
CA TYR A 55 -8.18 -5.42 -12.05
C TYR A 55 -8.61 -5.18 -13.50
N ILE A 56 -9.33 -4.08 -13.79
CA ILE A 56 -9.68 -3.71 -15.17
C ILE A 56 -8.42 -3.30 -15.92
N ALA A 57 -7.54 -2.52 -15.32
CA ALA A 57 -6.29 -2.09 -15.93
C ALA A 57 -5.38 -3.28 -16.28
N SER A 58 -5.18 -4.21 -15.34
CA SER A 58 -4.39 -5.43 -15.55
C SER A 58 -5.03 -6.35 -16.61
N ASP A 59 -6.36 -6.49 -16.59
CA ASP A 59 -7.10 -7.30 -17.56
C ASP A 59 -7.01 -6.74 -18.97
N ILE A 60 -7.10 -5.42 -19.16
CA ILE A 60 -6.87 -4.78 -20.45
C ILE A 60 -5.48 -5.11 -20.97
N TYR A 61 -4.47 -4.99 -20.10
CA TYR A 61 -3.09 -5.28 -20.47
C TYR A 61 -2.87 -6.78 -20.77
N ALA A 62 -3.47 -7.67 -19.98
CA ALA A 62 -3.42 -9.11 -20.19
C ALA A 62 -4.04 -9.52 -21.53
N ARG A 63 -5.22 -8.98 -21.86
CA ARG A 63 -5.89 -9.20 -23.17
C ARG A 63 -5.06 -8.66 -24.32
N TYR A 64 -4.51 -7.45 -24.17
CA TYR A 64 -3.62 -6.86 -25.17
C TYR A 64 -2.38 -7.74 -25.43
N LYS A 65 -1.72 -8.27 -24.39
CA LYS A 65 -0.58 -9.16 -24.55
C LYS A 65 -0.95 -10.48 -25.22
N ARG A 66 -2.18 -11.02 -24.99
CA ARG A 66 -2.68 -12.18 -25.76
C ARG A 66 -2.83 -11.84 -27.25
N HIS A 67 -3.38 -10.68 -27.60
CA HIS A 67 -3.43 -10.20 -28.99
C HIS A 67 -2.04 -10.00 -29.62
N LYS A 68 -1.03 -9.69 -28.81
CA LYS A 68 0.38 -9.62 -29.25
C LYS A 68 1.07 -10.98 -29.34
N GLY A 69 0.34 -12.08 -29.10
CA GLY A 69 0.81 -13.45 -29.29
C GLY A 69 1.53 -14.06 -28.07
N PHE A 70 1.44 -13.45 -26.89
CA PHE A 70 2.04 -14.01 -25.67
C PHE A 70 1.18 -15.12 -25.06
N ASN A 71 1.83 -16.06 -24.37
CA ASN A 71 1.21 -16.93 -23.38
C ASN A 71 1.11 -16.14 -22.07
N VAL A 72 -0.10 -15.75 -21.70
CA VAL A 72 -0.32 -14.83 -20.56
C VAL A 72 -0.82 -15.59 -19.35
N LEU A 73 -0.06 -15.52 -18.26
CA LEU A 73 -0.50 -15.92 -16.92
C LEU A 73 -1.14 -14.71 -16.23
N HIS A 74 -2.45 -14.77 -15.98
CA HIS A 74 -3.21 -13.78 -15.23
C HIS A 74 -4.10 -14.50 -14.21
N PRO A 75 -3.52 -14.93 -13.08
CA PRO A 75 -4.22 -15.70 -12.07
C PRO A 75 -4.98 -14.80 -11.09
N GLN A 76 -5.91 -15.39 -10.35
CA GLN A 76 -6.59 -14.73 -9.24
C GLN A 76 -6.84 -15.72 -8.09
N GLY A 77 -6.97 -15.18 -6.88
CA GLY A 77 -7.22 -15.94 -5.66
C GLY A 77 -7.65 -15.03 -4.51
N TYR A 78 -7.48 -15.51 -3.28
CA TYR A 78 -8.00 -14.82 -2.10
C TYR A 78 -7.01 -14.85 -0.95
N ASP A 79 -6.73 -13.68 -0.36
CA ASP A 79 -6.11 -13.59 0.95
C ASP A 79 -7.20 -13.78 2.02
N SER A 80 -7.35 -15.02 2.48
CA SER A 80 -8.55 -15.47 3.17
C SER A 80 -8.40 -15.67 4.67
N PHE A 81 -7.20 -15.48 5.24
CA PHE A 81 -6.99 -15.38 6.68
C PHE A 81 -7.14 -13.92 7.16
N GLY A 82 -7.47 -13.71 8.43
CA GLY A 82 -7.37 -12.40 9.08
C GLY A 82 -8.51 -12.02 10.02
N LEU A 83 -8.32 -10.87 10.65
CA LEU A 83 -9.13 -10.36 11.75
C LEU A 83 -10.64 -10.19 11.45
N PRO A 84 -11.10 -9.76 10.24
CA PRO A 84 -12.53 -9.54 10.03
C PRO A 84 -13.40 -10.80 10.18
N ALA A 85 -12.95 -11.93 9.64
CA ALA A 85 -13.68 -13.19 9.76
C ALA A 85 -13.70 -13.69 11.21
N GLU A 86 -12.59 -13.51 11.93
CA GLU A 86 -12.49 -13.84 13.34
C GLU A 86 -13.38 -12.97 14.21
N GLN A 87 -13.42 -11.65 13.98
CA GLN A 87 -14.31 -10.75 14.72
C GLN A 87 -15.79 -11.09 14.51
N TYR A 88 -16.16 -11.47 13.30
CA TYR A 88 -17.51 -11.97 13.04
C TYR A 88 -17.80 -13.30 13.77
N ALA A 89 -16.82 -14.19 13.82
CA ALA A 89 -16.92 -15.45 14.57
C ALA A 89 -17.07 -15.19 16.09
N ILE A 90 -16.31 -14.26 16.66
CA ILE A 90 -16.44 -13.85 18.06
C ILE A 90 -17.86 -13.33 18.36
N GLN A 91 -18.45 -12.55 17.47
CA GLN A 91 -19.78 -11.97 17.66
C GLN A 91 -20.92 -12.96 17.51
N THR A 92 -20.76 -13.94 16.61
CA THR A 92 -21.87 -14.83 16.19
C THR A 92 -21.72 -16.27 16.66
N GLY A 93 -20.52 -16.68 17.09
CA GLY A 93 -20.18 -18.08 17.37
C GLY A 93 -20.02 -18.94 16.10
N GLN A 94 -20.13 -18.37 14.90
CA GLN A 94 -19.97 -19.11 13.64
C GLN A 94 -18.48 -19.29 13.31
N HIS A 95 -18.09 -20.50 12.87
CA HIS A 95 -16.69 -20.76 12.50
C HIS A 95 -16.21 -19.81 11.37
N PRO A 96 -15.03 -19.17 11.47
CA PRO A 96 -14.56 -18.16 10.51
C PRO A 96 -14.48 -18.69 9.07
N ARG A 97 -14.18 -19.97 8.87
CA ARG A 97 -14.15 -20.62 7.55
C ARG A 97 -15.46 -20.47 6.79
N ILE A 98 -16.60 -20.64 7.48
CA ILE A 98 -17.93 -20.58 6.83
C ILE A 98 -18.15 -19.21 6.22
N THR A 99 -17.94 -18.15 7.02
CA THR A 99 -18.08 -16.77 6.57
C THR A 99 -17.10 -16.46 5.44
N THR A 100 -15.85 -16.91 5.55
CA THR A 100 -14.82 -16.71 4.53
C THR A 100 -15.22 -17.37 3.20
N GLU A 101 -15.70 -18.61 3.22
CA GLU A 101 -16.14 -19.31 2.01
C GLU A 101 -17.37 -18.65 1.34
N GLU A 102 -18.32 -18.14 2.13
CA GLU A 102 -19.47 -17.40 1.61
C GLU A 102 -19.04 -16.09 0.95
N ASN A 103 -18.12 -15.36 1.58
CA ASN A 103 -17.56 -14.15 1.03
C ASN A 103 -16.79 -14.43 -0.28
N ILE A 104 -15.96 -15.48 -0.33
CA ILE A 104 -15.24 -15.90 -1.54
C ILE A 104 -16.24 -16.18 -2.68
N LYS A 105 -17.33 -16.89 -2.42
CA LYS A 105 -18.37 -17.13 -3.45
C LYS A 105 -18.95 -15.82 -3.99
N THR A 106 -19.19 -14.84 -3.12
CA THR A 106 -19.71 -13.53 -3.52
C THR A 106 -18.69 -12.79 -4.37
N TYR A 107 -17.44 -12.73 -3.94
CA TYR A 107 -16.34 -12.09 -4.69
C TYR A 107 -16.15 -12.75 -6.06
N ARG A 108 -16.12 -14.07 -6.09
CA ARG A 108 -15.98 -14.83 -7.34
C ARG A 108 -17.10 -14.52 -8.32
N ARG A 109 -18.35 -14.55 -7.87
CA ARG A 109 -19.50 -14.19 -8.71
C ARG A 109 -19.39 -12.78 -9.29
N GLN A 110 -18.96 -11.79 -8.45
CA GLN A 110 -18.81 -10.41 -8.89
C GLN A 110 -17.66 -10.24 -9.88
N LEU A 111 -16.52 -10.92 -9.66
CA LEU A 111 -15.39 -10.90 -10.60
C LEU A 111 -15.76 -11.55 -11.93
N ASP A 112 -16.46 -12.68 -11.92
CA ASP A 112 -16.98 -13.33 -13.12
C ASP A 112 -17.97 -12.44 -13.87
N GLN A 113 -18.86 -11.71 -13.15
CA GLN A 113 -19.82 -10.79 -13.72
C GLN A 113 -19.16 -9.60 -14.44
N ILE A 114 -18.05 -9.07 -13.91
CA ILE A 114 -17.30 -7.98 -14.55
C ILE A 114 -16.55 -8.47 -15.80
N GLY A 115 -16.35 -9.76 -15.94
CA GLY A 115 -15.81 -10.40 -17.16
C GLY A 115 -14.30 -10.30 -17.28
N PHE A 116 -13.57 -10.58 -16.20
CA PHE A 116 -12.10 -10.64 -16.21
C PHE A 116 -11.57 -11.88 -16.94
N SER A 117 -10.39 -11.75 -17.56
CA SER A 117 -9.69 -12.85 -18.21
C SER A 117 -8.72 -13.59 -17.27
N PHE A 118 -9.17 -13.83 -16.03
CA PHE A 118 -8.39 -14.59 -15.05
C PHE A 118 -8.29 -16.08 -15.39
N ASP A 119 -7.12 -16.66 -15.14
CA ASP A 119 -6.93 -18.11 -15.16
C ASP A 119 -7.35 -18.72 -13.82
N TRP A 120 -8.63 -18.99 -13.67
CA TRP A 120 -9.19 -19.59 -12.46
C TRP A 120 -8.73 -21.01 -12.17
N SER A 121 -8.12 -21.69 -13.15
CA SER A 121 -7.55 -23.01 -12.88
C SER A 121 -6.33 -22.93 -11.94
N ARG A 122 -5.86 -21.73 -11.66
CA ARG A 122 -4.74 -21.45 -10.75
C ARG A 122 -5.14 -20.71 -9.47
N GLU A 123 -6.44 -20.71 -9.13
CA GLU A 123 -6.94 -20.11 -7.90
C GLU A 123 -6.20 -20.64 -6.68
N VAL A 124 -5.78 -19.73 -5.79
CA VAL A 124 -5.23 -20.05 -4.48
C VAL A 124 -6.00 -19.33 -3.38
N ARG A 125 -6.01 -19.91 -2.19
CA ARG A 125 -6.61 -19.34 -0.97
C ARG A 125 -5.63 -19.48 0.17
N THR A 126 -5.26 -18.41 0.83
CA THR A 126 -4.26 -18.47 1.91
C THR A 126 -4.73 -19.32 3.08
N SER A 127 -6.04 -19.49 3.30
CA SER A 127 -6.62 -20.36 4.34
C SER A 127 -6.76 -21.83 3.95
N ASP A 128 -6.41 -22.20 2.72
CA ASP A 128 -6.40 -23.61 2.31
C ASP A 128 -5.17 -24.34 2.91
N PRO A 129 -5.35 -25.46 3.64
CA PRO A 129 -4.24 -26.26 4.15
C PRO A 129 -3.19 -26.64 3.10
N GLN A 130 -3.60 -26.92 1.86
CA GLN A 130 -2.67 -27.24 0.78
C GLN A 130 -1.86 -26.03 0.32
N TYR A 131 -2.35 -24.80 0.56
CA TYR A 131 -1.61 -23.57 0.32
C TYR A 131 -0.66 -23.27 1.49
N TYR A 132 -1.18 -23.14 2.73
CA TYR A 132 -0.36 -22.72 3.85
C TYR A 132 0.63 -23.79 4.35
N LYS A 133 0.52 -25.04 3.93
CA LYS A 133 1.57 -26.06 4.01
C LYS A 133 2.94 -25.49 3.58
N TRP A 134 2.94 -24.69 2.50
CA TRP A 134 4.15 -24.11 1.95
C TRP A 134 4.62 -22.88 2.73
N THR A 135 3.72 -22.11 3.30
CA THR A 135 4.07 -21.04 4.25
C THR A 135 4.75 -21.62 5.50
N GLN A 136 4.19 -22.70 6.04
CA GLN A 136 4.79 -23.44 7.15
C GLN A 136 6.17 -23.99 6.79
N TRP A 137 6.32 -24.55 5.61
CA TRP A 137 7.60 -25.06 5.13
C TRP A 137 8.66 -23.95 5.00
N ILE A 138 8.30 -22.78 4.43
CA ILE A 138 9.23 -21.66 4.33
C ILE A 138 9.63 -21.14 5.72
N PHE A 139 8.70 -21.10 6.67
CA PHE A 139 9.02 -20.77 8.06
C PHE A 139 10.08 -21.71 8.65
N ILE A 140 9.99 -23.03 8.40
CA ILE A 140 11.02 -24.00 8.79
C ILE A 140 12.36 -23.67 8.12
N GLN A 141 12.35 -23.35 6.81
CA GLN A 141 13.59 -22.98 6.11
C GLN A 141 14.24 -21.72 6.71
N LEU A 142 13.45 -20.70 7.07
CA LEU A 142 13.94 -19.51 7.76
C LEU A 142 14.54 -19.84 9.13
N PHE A 143 13.91 -20.72 9.90
CA PHE A 143 14.42 -21.17 11.18
C PHE A 143 15.72 -21.97 11.04
N GLU A 144 15.85 -22.75 10.00
CA GLU A 144 17.03 -23.57 9.67
C GLU A 144 18.16 -22.79 8.99
N SER A 145 18.04 -21.45 8.93
CA SER A 145 18.99 -20.59 8.24
C SER A 145 19.52 -19.47 9.13
N TYR A 146 20.74 -19.01 8.82
CA TYR A 146 21.33 -17.78 9.32
C TYR A 146 21.78 -16.89 8.16
N TYR A 147 22.04 -15.61 8.41
CA TYR A 147 22.56 -14.70 7.38
C TYR A 147 24.05 -14.51 7.51
N CYS A 148 24.81 -14.91 6.48
CA CYS A 148 26.26 -14.75 6.40
C CYS A 148 26.58 -13.41 5.71
N ASN A 149 27.18 -12.46 6.46
CA ASN A 149 27.55 -11.14 5.92
C ASN A 149 28.67 -11.22 4.87
N ASP A 150 29.60 -12.19 4.97
CA ASP A 150 30.71 -12.34 4.01
C ASP A 150 30.24 -12.80 2.62
N SER A 151 29.21 -13.64 2.58
CA SER A 151 28.61 -14.11 1.32
C SER A 151 27.35 -13.32 0.93
N ASP A 152 26.91 -12.39 1.77
CA ASP A 152 25.72 -11.54 1.59
C ASP A 152 24.46 -12.34 1.25
N LYS A 153 24.24 -13.47 1.96
CA LYS A 153 23.09 -14.37 1.73
C LYS A 153 22.78 -15.27 2.93
N ALA A 154 21.58 -15.82 2.94
CA ALA A 154 21.22 -16.89 3.86
C ALA A 154 21.99 -18.17 3.59
N ARG A 155 22.35 -18.90 4.66
CA ARG A 155 23.01 -20.20 4.63
C ARG A 155 22.40 -21.13 5.68
N PRO A 156 22.53 -22.47 5.49
CA PRO A 156 22.02 -23.44 6.47
C PRO A 156 22.66 -23.25 7.84
N ILE A 157 21.87 -23.27 8.90
CA ILE A 157 22.35 -23.14 10.29
C ILE A 157 23.35 -24.25 10.68
N SER A 158 23.24 -25.43 10.05
CA SER A 158 24.18 -26.52 10.23
C SER A 158 25.63 -26.18 9.90
N GLU A 159 25.85 -25.30 8.92
CA GLU A 159 27.20 -24.81 8.59
C GLU A 159 27.77 -23.97 9.76
N LEU A 160 26.92 -23.14 10.36
CA LEU A 160 27.28 -22.31 11.50
C LEU A 160 27.63 -23.18 12.72
N ILE A 161 26.82 -24.24 12.98
CA ILE A 161 27.06 -25.20 14.06
C ILE A 161 28.42 -25.88 13.88
N ALA A 162 28.78 -26.31 12.66
CA ALA A 162 30.07 -26.93 12.38
C ALA A 162 31.26 -25.99 12.68
N VAL A 163 31.12 -24.70 12.43
CA VAL A 163 32.14 -23.70 12.80
C VAL A 163 32.19 -23.51 14.33
N PHE A 164 31.06 -23.47 15.02
CA PHE A 164 31.03 -23.37 16.49
C PHE A 164 31.73 -24.56 17.15
N GLU A 165 31.60 -25.77 16.61
CA GLU A 165 32.25 -26.98 17.11
C GLU A 165 33.77 -26.97 16.94
N THR A 166 34.31 -26.23 15.95
CA THR A 166 35.73 -26.24 15.59
C THR A 166 36.48 -24.98 16.01
N GLU A 167 35.81 -23.80 15.97
CA GLU A 167 36.47 -22.51 16.16
C GLU A 167 35.77 -21.60 17.16
N GLY A 168 34.53 -21.90 17.57
CA GLY A 168 33.68 -20.97 18.31
C GLY A 168 33.11 -19.88 17.41
N ASN A 169 32.74 -18.72 17.97
CA ASN A 169 32.07 -17.65 17.18
C ASN A 169 32.91 -16.38 16.97
N SER A 170 34.15 -16.31 17.48
CA SER A 170 34.96 -15.09 17.48
C SER A 170 35.30 -14.56 16.09
N ASN A 171 35.41 -15.43 15.09
CA ASN A 171 35.76 -15.10 13.69
C ASN A 171 34.53 -15.10 12.73
N ILE A 172 33.31 -15.23 13.25
CA ILE A 172 32.12 -15.34 12.42
C ILE A 172 31.56 -13.95 12.14
N ASN A 173 31.38 -13.66 10.85
CA ASN A 173 30.68 -12.46 10.39
C ASN A 173 29.24 -12.83 9.93
N ALA A 174 28.35 -12.96 10.88
CA ALA A 174 26.91 -13.28 10.64
C ALA A 174 26.01 -12.28 11.32
N ALA A 175 24.82 -12.08 10.75
CA ALA A 175 23.78 -11.29 11.44
C ALA A 175 23.33 -12.03 12.70
N CYS A 176 23.41 -11.35 13.84
CA CYS A 176 23.01 -11.87 15.15
C CYS A 176 22.55 -10.74 16.06
N ASP A 177 22.01 -11.11 17.22
CA ASP A 177 21.65 -10.15 18.25
C ASP A 177 22.90 -9.45 18.82
N GLU A 178 22.79 -8.17 19.16
CA GLU A 178 23.92 -7.37 19.67
C GLU A 178 24.49 -7.90 20.99
N ASP A 179 23.68 -8.59 21.81
CA ASP A 179 24.05 -9.21 23.08
C ASP A 179 24.56 -10.65 22.98
N THR A 180 24.89 -11.11 21.74
CA THR A 180 25.43 -12.45 21.51
C THR A 180 26.83 -12.59 22.17
N PRO A 181 26.97 -13.50 23.13
CA PRO A 181 28.26 -13.67 23.81
C PRO A 181 29.30 -14.28 22.88
N SER A 182 30.58 -13.93 23.09
CA SER A 182 31.70 -14.61 22.48
C SER A 182 31.98 -15.92 23.22
N PHE A 183 32.25 -17.02 22.48
CA PHE A 183 32.58 -18.32 23.04
C PHE A 183 33.56 -19.07 22.14
N SER A 184 34.37 -19.97 22.78
CA SER A 184 35.29 -20.87 22.08
C SER A 184 34.61 -22.19 21.66
N ALA A 185 35.27 -23.00 20.86
CA ALA A 185 34.80 -24.35 20.52
C ALA A 185 34.68 -25.27 21.77
N GLU A 186 35.51 -25.06 22.78
CA GLU A 186 35.46 -25.80 24.03
C GLU A 186 34.23 -25.38 24.86
N ASP A 187 33.95 -24.08 24.93
CA ASP A 187 32.77 -23.58 25.60
C ASP A 187 31.50 -24.15 24.91
N TRP A 188 31.43 -24.08 23.58
CA TRP A 188 30.30 -24.63 22.80
C TRP A 188 30.04 -26.10 23.13
N LYS A 189 31.08 -26.93 23.19
CA LYS A 189 30.98 -28.36 23.51
C LYS A 189 30.55 -28.61 24.96
N SER A 190 30.84 -27.67 25.86
CA SER A 190 30.48 -27.76 27.28
C SER A 190 29.00 -27.37 27.53
N TYR A 191 28.40 -26.61 26.64
CA TYR A 191 27.00 -26.15 26.77
C TYR A 191 26.00 -27.30 26.68
N SER A 192 24.96 -27.21 27.50
CA SER A 192 23.81 -28.09 27.36
C SER A 192 23.11 -27.85 26.02
N SER A 193 22.32 -28.84 25.58
CA SER A 193 21.53 -28.69 24.35
C SER A 193 20.59 -27.44 24.39
N GLU A 194 20.01 -27.12 25.53
CA GLU A 194 19.18 -25.92 25.74
C GLU A 194 20.02 -24.64 25.57
N GLN A 195 21.23 -24.60 26.16
CA GLN A 195 22.13 -23.43 26.02
C GLN A 195 22.54 -23.22 24.55
N GLN A 196 22.86 -24.32 23.87
CA GLN A 196 23.21 -24.26 22.44
C GLN A 196 22.02 -23.75 21.61
N GLN A 197 20.80 -24.22 21.86
CA GLN A 197 19.60 -23.73 21.16
C GLN A 197 19.32 -22.25 21.42
N LYS A 198 19.48 -21.77 22.67
CA LYS A 198 19.35 -20.34 23.01
C LYS A 198 20.37 -19.48 22.25
N LEU A 199 21.61 -19.96 22.12
CA LEU A 199 22.60 -19.25 21.32
C LEU A 199 22.28 -19.25 19.83
N LEU A 200 21.82 -20.38 19.29
CA LEU A 200 21.42 -20.48 17.87
C LEU A 200 20.24 -19.56 17.52
N LEU A 201 19.27 -19.36 18.43
CA LEU A 201 18.18 -18.41 18.22
C LEU A 201 18.68 -17.00 17.94
N LYS A 202 19.83 -16.60 18.49
CA LYS A 202 20.45 -15.29 18.25
C LYS A 202 20.97 -15.10 16.82
N TYR A 203 21.13 -16.19 16.04
CA TYR A 203 21.61 -16.18 14.65
C TYR A 203 20.52 -16.52 13.62
N ARG A 204 19.48 -17.26 14.03
CA ARG A 204 18.43 -17.74 13.11
C ARG A 204 17.66 -16.59 12.46
N LEU A 205 17.16 -16.80 11.24
CA LEU A 205 16.36 -15.80 10.52
C LEU A 205 14.93 -15.67 11.08
N THR A 206 14.43 -16.68 11.79
CA THR A 206 13.27 -16.57 12.66
C THR A 206 13.63 -17.02 14.07
N TYR A 207 13.19 -16.28 15.07
CA TYR A 207 13.56 -16.51 16.45
C TYR A 207 12.51 -16.01 17.43
N LEU A 208 12.52 -16.54 18.66
CA LEU A 208 11.69 -16.06 19.75
C LEU A 208 12.41 -14.97 20.52
N ALA A 209 11.76 -13.85 20.75
CA ALA A 209 12.27 -12.75 21.55
C ALA A 209 11.15 -12.09 22.35
N GLU A 210 11.51 -11.53 23.51
CA GLU A 210 10.64 -10.56 24.18
C GLU A 210 10.67 -9.26 23.39
N SER A 211 9.52 -8.81 22.97
CA SER A 211 9.35 -7.52 22.27
C SER A 211 8.21 -6.72 22.82
N GLU A 212 8.32 -5.39 22.74
CA GLU A 212 7.18 -4.53 22.95
C GLU A 212 6.24 -4.61 21.76
N VAL A 213 4.99 -4.96 22.03
CA VAL A 213 3.96 -5.12 21.02
C VAL A 213 2.78 -4.19 21.28
N ASN A 214 2.05 -3.88 20.23
CA ASN A 214 0.83 -3.11 20.32
C ASN A 214 -0.35 -4.05 20.65
N TRP A 215 -0.64 -4.20 21.92
CA TRP A 215 -1.70 -5.06 22.40
C TRP A 215 -3.04 -4.32 22.44
N CYS A 216 -4.07 -4.91 21.85
CA CYS A 216 -5.44 -4.42 21.95
C CYS A 216 -6.26 -5.34 22.84
N PRO A 217 -6.55 -4.99 24.11
CA PRO A 217 -7.28 -5.84 25.03
C PRO A 217 -8.69 -6.19 24.55
N ALA A 218 -9.37 -5.24 23.89
CA ALA A 218 -10.72 -5.43 23.39
C ALA A 218 -10.81 -6.39 22.21
N LEU A 219 -9.74 -6.49 21.40
CA LEU A 219 -9.63 -7.43 20.28
C LEU A 219 -8.89 -8.71 20.68
N GLY A 220 -8.26 -8.75 21.87
CA GLY A 220 -7.50 -9.90 22.34
C GLY A 220 -6.30 -10.28 21.46
N THR A 221 -5.65 -9.29 20.78
CA THR A 221 -4.59 -9.59 19.83
C THR A 221 -3.54 -8.48 19.77
N VAL A 222 -2.36 -8.83 19.25
CA VAL A 222 -1.33 -7.87 18.84
C VAL A 222 -1.69 -7.30 17.47
N LEU A 223 -1.54 -5.98 17.32
CA LEU A 223 -1.78 -5.24 16.09
C LEU A 223 -0.44 -4.79 15.48
N ALA A 224 -0.35 -4.85 14.16
CA ALA A 224 0.73 -4.22 13.42
C ALA A 224 0.58 -2.68 13.45
N ASN A 225 1.65 -1.94 13.16
CA ASN A 225 1.61 -0.48 13.21
C ASN A 225 0.63 0.14 12.20
N ASP A 226 0.38 -0.52 11.09
CA ASP A 226 -0.60 -0.14 10.07
C ASP A 226 -2.05 -0.44 10.46
N GLU A 227 -2.26 -1.30 11.45
CA GLU A 227 -3.58 -1.58 12.05
C GLU A 227 -3.98 -0.57 13.16
N ILE A 228 -3.16 0.46 13.41
CA ILE A 228 -3.37 1.45 14.48
C ILE A 228 -3.46 2.85 13.90
N VAL A 229 -4.53 3.56 14.26
CA VAL A 229 -4.76 4.96 13.86
C VAL A 229 -5.01 5.78 15.12
N ASN A 230 -4.19 6.80 15.38
CA ASN A 230 -4.32 7.71 16.54
C ASN A 230 -4.38 6.99 17.91
N GLY A 231 -3.57 5.93 18.09
CA GLY A 231 -3.50 5.19 19.37
C GLY A 231 -4.65 4.20 19.60
N VAL A 232 -5.53 4.03 18.63
CA VAL A 232 -6.64 3.07 18.68
C VAL A 232 -6.56 2.12 17.49
N SER A 233 -7.17 0.94 17.60
CA SER A 233 -7.28 0.00 16.48
C SER A 233 -8.05 0.63 15.32
N GLU A 234 -7.60 0.46 14.09
CA GLU A 234 -8.33 0.90 12.88
C GLU A 234 -9.75 0.32 12.86
N ARG A 235 -9.89 -0.91 13.36
CA ARG A 235 -11.18 -1.58 13.51
C ARG A 235 -11.72 -1.41 14.93
N GLY A 236 -12.91 -0.87 15.04
CA GLY A 236 -13.64 -0.70 16.30
C GLY A 236 -13.18 0.47 17.17
N GLY A 237 -12.05 1.13 16.85
CA GLY A 237 -11.57 2.30 17.60
C GLY A 237 -11.18 1.97 19.04
N HIS A 238 -10.74 0.75 19.32
CA HIS A 238 -10.41 0.32 20.68
C HIS A 238 -9.01 0.80 21.11
N PRO A 239 -8.80 1.18 22.36
CA PRO A 239 -7.51 1.57 22.89
C PRO A 239 -6.46 0.46 22.70
N VAL A 240 -5.25 0.86 22.30
CA VAL A 240 -4.09 -0.02 22.12
C VAL A 240 -3.06 0.36 23.19
N VAL A 241 -2.50 -0.64 23.85
CA VAL A 241 -1.48 -0.46 24.89
C VAL A 241 -0.18 -1.16 24.50
N ARG A 242 0.96 -0.62 24.92
CA ARG A 242 2.26 -1.29 24.81
C ARG A 242 2.37 -2.38 25.87
N LYS A 243 2.81 -3.58 25.46
CA LYS A 243 3.00 -4.74 26.34
C LYS A 243 4.24 -5.52 25.89
N LYS A 244 5.08 -5.94 26.84
CA LYS A 244 6.16 -6.91 26.56
C LYS A 244 5.55 -8.31 26.45
N MET A 245 5.84 -9.00 25.37
CA MET A 245 5.40 -10.39 25.11
C MET A 245 6.48 -11.14 24.35
N THR A 246 6.60 -12.43 24.64
CA THR A 246 7.42 -13.31 23.80
C THR A 246 6.72 -13.52 22.46
N GLN A 247 7.40 -13.19 21.37
CA GLN A 247 6.88 -13.23 20.02
C GLN A 247 7.89 -13.88 19.08
N TRP A 248 7.39 -14.56 18.04
CA TRP A 248 8.20 -14.88 16.89
C TRP A 248 8.58 -13.60 16.16
N SER A 249 9.83 -13.49 15.81
CA SER A 249 10.40 -12.38 15.04
C SER A 249 11.10 -12.89 13.80
N MET A 250 11.13 -12.08 12.74
CA MET A 250 11.78 -12.38 11.48
C MET A 250 12.87 -11.35 11.20
N ARG A 251 14.10 -11.81 11.00
CA ARG A 251 15.31 -10.98 10.85
C ARG A 251 15.44 -10.36 9.47
N ILE A 252 14.42 -9.59 9.06
CA ILE A 252 14.41 -8.84 7.80
C ILE A 252 15.50 -7.77 7.77
N SER A 253 15.92 -7.26 8.92
CA SER A 253 17.00 -6.27 9.03
C SER A 253 18.32 -6.75 8.44
N ALA A 254 18.60 -8.07 8.45
CA ALA A 254 19.76 -8.67 7.82
C ALA A 254 19.80 -8.45 6.30
N TYR A 255 18.65 -8.26 5.66
CA TYR A 255 18.50 -8.02 4.22
C TYR A 255 18.41 -6.54 3.86
N ALA A 256 18.54 -5.62 4.82
CA ALA A 256 18.29 -4.19 4.61
C ALA A 256 19.06 -3.60 3.42
N GLU A 257 20.37 -3.91 3.30
CA GLU A 257 21.20 -3.42 2.19
C GLU A 257 20.76 -4.01 0.85
N ARG A 258 20.50 -5.32 0.78
CA ARG A 258 20.03 -5.98 -0.45
C ARG A 258 18.65 -5.50 -0.88
N LEU A 259 17.77 -5.18 0.08
CA LEU A 259 16.46 -4.57 -0.20
C LEU A 259 16.62 -3.17 -0.80
N LEU A 260 17.60 -2.37 -0.36
CA LEU A 260 17.90 -1.06 -0.95
C LEU A 260 18.50 -1.19 -2.35
N GLN A 261 19.51 -2.06 -2.52
CA GLN A 261 20.17 -2.26 -3.81
C GLN A 261 19.20 -2.80 -4.88
N GLY A 262 18.29 -3.70 -4.50
CA GLY A 262 17.29 -4.24 -5.41
C GLY A 262 16.32 -3.19 -5.98
N LEU A 263 16.11 -2.05 -5.30
CA LEU A 263 15.29 -0.96 -5.82
C LEU A 263 15.84 -0.35 -7.11
N GLU A 264 17.14 -0.48 -7.36
CA GLU A 264 17.78 0.03 -8.58
C GLU A 264 17.57 -0.89 -9.80
N THR A 265 17.15 -2.13 -9.58
CA THR A 265 17.00 -3.15 -10.64
C THR A 265 15.55 -3.32 -11.12
N ILE A 266 14.59 -2.72 -10.44
CA ILE A 266 13.15 -2.86 -10.71
C ILE A 266 12.53 -1.59 -11.28
N ASP A 267 11.55 -1.74 -12.19
CA ASP A 267 10.80 -0.64 -12.81
C ASP A 267 9.51 -0.37 -11.98
N TRP A 268 9.71 0.18 -10.78
CA TRP A 268 8.64 0.59 -9.89
C TRP A 268 8.57 2.11 -9.80
N THR A 269 7.43 2.67 -9.41
CA THR A 269 7.27 4.13 -9.30
C THR A 269 8.25 4.72 -8.29
N ASP A 270 8.78 5.92 -8.60
CA ASP A 270 9.76 6.59 -7.74
C ASP A 270 9.23 6.87 -6.34
N SER A 271 7.95 7.24 -6.23
CA SER A 271 7.30 7.48 -4.93
C SER A 271 7.28 6.23 -4.05
N LEU A 272 7.05 5.05 -4.63
CA LEU A 272 7.07 3.79 -3.90
C LEU A 272 8.50 3.41 -3.49
N LYS A 273 9.46 3.52 -4.41
CA LYS A 273 10.89 3.28 -4.11
C LYS A 273 11.35 4.18 -2.97
N GLU A 274 10.98 5.45 -2.99
CA GLU A 274 11.33 6.42 -1.95
C GLU A 274 10.65 6.07 -0.61
N SER A 275 9.40 5.62 -0.62
CA SER A 275 8.73 5.12 0.58
C SER A 275 9.48 3.94 1.21
N GLN A 276 9.95 2.99 0.40
CA GLN A 276 10.76 1.87 0.90
C GLN A 276 12.15 2.31 1.37
N ARG A 277 12.84 3.20 0.63
CA ARG A 277 14.13 3.76 1.06
C ARG A 277 14.00 4.44 2.42
N ASN A 278 12.96 5.26 2.59
CA ASN A 278 12.69 5.96 3.86
C ASN A 278 12.32 4.98 4.98
N TRP A 279 11.58 3.92 4.69
CA TRP A 279 11.23 2.89 5.68
C TRP A 279 12.44 2.10 6.14
N ILE A 280 13.29 1.67 5.21
CA ILE A 280 14.56 0.98 5.51
C ILE A 280 15.51 1.93 6.23
N GLY A 281 15.57 3.20 5.81
CA GLY A 281 16.22 4.30 6.52
C GLY A 281 17.69 4.09 6.79
N LYS A 282 18.49 3.87 5.73
CA LYS A 282 19.95 3.73 5.83
C LYS A 282 20.59 5.02 6.31
N SER A 283 21.37 4.93 7.39
CA SER A 283 22.15 6.03 7.95
C SER A 283 23.63 5.62 8.08
N VAL A 284 24.51 6.45 7.57
CA VAL A 284 25.97 6.25 7.66
C VAL A 284 26.51 7.21 8.72
N GLY A 285 27.23 6.68 9.69
CA GLY A 285 27.75 7.48 10.80
C GLY A 285 28.76 6.72 11.65
N ALA A 286 28.72 6.92 12.94
CA ALA A 286 29.57 6.23 13.91
C ALA A 286 28.78 5.84 15.17
N SER A 287 29.14 4.70 15.76
CA SER A 287 28.86 4.47 17.18
C SER A 287 29.91 5.17 18.02
N VAL A 288 29.48 5.76 19.14
CA VAL A 288 30.36 6.43 20.10
C VAL A 288 29.99 5.95 21.49
N THR A 289 31.00 5.57 22.27
CA THR A 289 30.80 5.10 23.65
C THR A 289 31.23 6.19 24.64
N PHE A 290 30.31 6.54 25.54
CA PHE A 290 30.55 7.45 26.65
C PHE A 290 30.54 6.65 27.94
N ASN A 291 31.60 6.79 28.77
CA ASN A 291 31.64 6.16 30.08
C ASN A 291 30.85 7.00 31.09
N VAL A 292 29.98 6.38 31.87
CA VAL A 292 29.27 7.05 32.95
C VAL A 292 30.24 7.24 34.11
N LEU A 293 30.35 8.47 34.63
CA LEU A 293 31.23 8.78 35.73
C LEU A 293 30.68 8.21 37.05
N PRO A 294 31.53 7.61 37.90
CA PRO A 294 31.06 7.08 39.19
C PRO A 294 30.52 8.18 40.11
N ASN A 295 29.37 7.93 40.70
CA ASN A 295 28.82 8.81 41.74
C ASN A 295 29.61 8.71 43.02
N VAL A 296 30.02 9.85 43.57
CA VAL A 296 30.87 9.95 44.79
C VAL A 296 30.17 9.40 46.05
N THR A 297 28.89 9.06 46.00
CA THR A 297 28.06 8.65 47.17
C THR A 297 27.72 7.17 47.23
N LEU A 298 28.11 6.36 46.23
CA LEU A 298 27.81 4.93 46.24
C LEU A 298 29.07 4.09 46.51
N SER A 299 28.92 2.99 47.28
CA SER A 299 30.01 2.18 47.85
C SER A 299 30.82 1.42 46.79
N ALA A 300 32.05 1.12 47.08
CA ALA A 300 33.21 0.67 46.35
C ALA A 300 33.12 -0.63 45.46
N VAL A 301 31.95 -0.98 44.88
CA VAL A 301 31.82 -2.10 43.94
C VAL A 301 30.76 -1.73 42.89
N GLU A 302 31.10 -0.88 41.95
CA GLU A 302 30.16 -0.57 40.86
C GLU A 302 30.74 -0.95 39.48
N GLU A 303 29.93 -1.67 38.73
CA GLU A 303 30.15 -1.88 37.27
C GLU A 303 30.20 -0.53 36.57
N SER A 304 31.23 -0.28 35.77
CA SER A 304 31.36 0.93 34.99
C SER A 304 30.27 0.90 33.88
N HIS A 305 29.21 1.70 34.02
CA HIS A 305 28.19 1.82 33.01
C HIS A 305 28.69 2.59 31.79
N LYS A 306 28.25 2.16 30.62
CA LYS A 306 28.58 2.80 29.34
C LYS A 306 27.30 3.17 28.59
N ILE A 307 27.31 4.33 27.94
CA ILE A 307 26.26 4.78 27.04
C ILE A 307 26.81 4.69 25.61
N GLU A 308 26.24 3.84 24.79
CA GLU A 308 26.54 3.80 23.35
C GLU A 308 25.50 4.66 22.60
N VAL A 309 25.97 5.53 21.72
CA VAL A 309 25.13 6.33 20.84
C VAL A 309 25.50 6.10 19.40
N PHE A 310 24.53 6.21 18.50
CA PHE A 310 24.77 6.29 17.06
C PHE A 310 24.55 7.73 16.59
N THR A 311 25.53 8.29 15.87
CA THR A 311 25.42 9.62 15.30
C THR A 311 25.79 9.64 13.81
N THR A 312 25.00 10.36 13.01
CA THR A 312 25.35 10.69 11.62
C THR A 312 26.32 11.86 11.49
N ARG A 313 26.60 12.54 12.62
CA ARG A 313 27.45 13.73 12.72
C ARG A 313 28.58 13.55 13.71
N PRO A 314 29.47 12.53 13.56
CA PRO A 314 30.64 12.37 14.45
C PRO A 314 31.60 13.57 14.37
N ASP A 315 31.54 14.37 13.28
CA ASP A 315 32.27 15.63 13.12
C ASP A 315 31.92 16.69 14.17
N THR A 316 30.76 16.57 14.81
CA THR A 316 30.28 17.54 15.80
C THR A 316 30.51 17.14 17.25
N ILE A 317 31.33 16.10 17.48
CA ILE A 317 31.50 15.51 18.82
C ILE A 317 31.98 16.53 19.89
N PHE A 318 32.80 17.51 19.53
CA PHE A 318 33.23 18.57 20.44
C PHE A 318 32.15 19.62 20.77
N GLY A 319 31.01 19.55 20.11
CA GLY A 319 29.84 20.38 20.40
C GLY A 319 28.84 19.70 21.34
N VAL A 320 29.12 18.48 21.80
CA VAL A 320 28.29 17.75 22.75
C VAL A 320 28.29 18.47 24.09
N SER A 321 27.14 18.89 24.57
CA SER A 321 27.00 19.57 25.87
C SER A 321 26.11 18.84 26.87
N PHE A 322 25.33 17.85 26.41
CA PHE A 322 24.57 16.93 27.28
C PHE A 322 24.30 15.63 26.54
N MET A 323 23.94 14.61 27.32
CA MET A 323 23.45 13.33 26.81
C MET A 323 21.96 13.25 27.10
N THR A 324 21.18 12.65 26.20
CA THR A 324 19.77 12.42 26.47
C THR A 324 19.44 10.94 26.28
N LEU A 325 18.81 10.34 27.26
CA LEU A 325 18.30 8.97 27.21
C LEU A 325 16.79 8.98 27.02
N ALA A 326 16.27 7.96 26.38
CA ALA A 326 14.84 7.69 26.39
C ALA A 326 14.38 7.43 27.83
N PRO A 327 13.20 7.91 28.25
CA PRO A 327 12.71 7.67 29.62
C PRO A 327 12.62 6.18 30.00
N GLU A 328 12.40 5.31 28.99
CA GLU A 328 12.30 3.84 29.15
C GLU A 328 13.64 3.11 29.10
N HIS A 329 14.75 3.81 28.92
CA HIS A 329 16.07 3.19 28.78
C HIS A 329 16.50 2.50 30.07
N ASP A 330 17.03 1.26 30.00
CA ASP A 330 17.39 0.43 31.15
C ASP A 330 18.42 1.05 32.09
N LEU A 331 19.27 1.97 31.61
CA LEU A 331 20.24 2.68 32.40
C LEU A 331 19.60 3.74 33.30
N VAL A 332 18.44 4.28 32.98
CA VAL A 332 17.82 5.40 33.71
C VAL A 332 17.71 5.07 35.21
N SER A 333 17.11 3.92 35.53
CA SER A 333 16.96 3.48 36.92
C SER A 333 18.27 3.19 37.64
N LYS A 334 19.35 2.87 36.91
CA LYS A 334 20.66 2.47 37.47
C LYS A 334 21.56 3.67 37.74
N ILE A 335 21.45 4.74 36.97
CA ILE A 335 22.32 5.91 37.03
C ILE A 335 21.68 7.12 37.74
N THR A 336 20.37 7.12 37.90
CA THR A 336 19.64 8.23 38.55
C THR A 336 20.05 8.34 40.00
N THR A 337 20.45 9.57 40.43
CA THR A 337 20.83 9.83 41.80
C THR A 337 19.61 9.87 42.73
N GLU A 338 19.79 9.59 44.03
CA GLU A 338 18.69 9.59 44.98
C GLU A 338 17.95 10.92 45.05
N ASP A 339 18.66 12.05 44.89
CA ASP A 339 18.07 13.38 44.88
C ASP A 339 17.16 13.65 43.68
N GLN A 340 17.38 12.99 42.54
CA GLN A 340 16.62 13.16 41.29
C GLN A 340 15.56 12.07 41.11
N LYS A 341 15.59 11.03 41.90
CA LYS A 341 14.78 9.81 41.72
C LYS A 341 13.29 10.09 41.61
N ALA A 342 12.76 10.89 42.51
CA ALA A 342 11.32 11.18 42.54
C ALA A 342 10.82 11.92 41.29
N GLU A 343 11.63 12.84 40.75
CA GLU A 343 11.30 13.62 39.56
C GLU A 343 11.44 12.76 38.29
N VAL A 344 12.51 11.95 38.23
CA VAL A 344 12.73 11.00 37.11
C VAL A 344 11.63 9.96 37.07
N ASP A 345 11.27 9.32 38.17
CA ASP A 345 10.20 8.30 38.23
C ASP A 345 8.85 8.87 37.78
N ALA A 346 8.51 10.09 38.23
CA ALA A 346 7.27 10.78 37.83
C ALA A 346 7.26 11.10 36.33
N TYR A 347 8.40 11.50 35.75
CA TYR A 347 8.54 11.77 34.32
C TYR A 347 8.42 10.50 33.48
N VAL A 348 9.06 9.42 33.89
CA VAL A 348 8.97 8.10 33.23
C VAL A 348 7.53 7.61 33.20
N GLU A 349 6.81 7.68 34.33
CA GLU A 349 5.41 7.30 34.42
C GLU A 349 4.49 8.17 33.52
N ALA A 350 4.72 9.47 33.48
CA ALA A 350 3.95 10.38 32.63
C ALA A 350 4.18 10.11 31.13
N THR A 351 5.43 9.85 30.76
CA THR A 351 5.81 9.58 29.37
C THR A 351 5.30 8.22 28.88
N ALA A 352 5.28 7.20 29.74
CA ALA A 352 4.75 5.87 29.42
C ALA A 352 3.27 5.89 28.98
N LYS A 353 2.51 6.92 29.33
CA LYS A 353 1.11 7.11 28.93
C LYS A 353 0.94 7.71 27.54
N ARG A 354 2.03 8.16 26.89
CA ARG A 354 2.04 8.77 25.55
C ARG A 354 2.61 7.78 24.52
N SER A 355 1.98 7.69 23.33
CA SER A 355 2.53 6.88 22.23
C SER A 355 3.80 7.50 21.66
N GLU A 356 4.71 6.70 21.11
CA GLU A 356 5.90 7.21 20.40
C GLU A 356 5.51 8.19 19.27
N ARG A 357 4.40 7.92 18.58
CA ARG A 357 3.87 8.78 17.51
C ARG A 357 3.45 10.14 18.05
N ASP A 358 2.78 10.18 19.19
CA ASP A 358 2.38 11.44 19.83
C ASP A 358 3.59 12.23 20.28
N ARG A 359 4.60 11.54 20.81
CA ARG A 359 5.89 12.13 21.20
C ARG A 359 6.64 12.69 20.00
N MET A 360 6.64 11.97 18.86
CA MET A 360 7.26 12.46 17.61
C MET A 360 6.50 13.63 16.98
N ALA A 361 5.17 13.66 17.10
CA ALA A 361 4.34 14.72 16.54
C ALA A 361 4.37 16.01 17.38
N ASP A 362 4.66 15.92 18.66
CA ASP A 362 4.72 17.04 19.60
C ASP A 362 6.09 17.74 19.55
N VAL A 363 6.34 18.47 18.48
CA VAL A 363 7.57 19.25 18.31
C VAL A 363 7.56 20.59 19.07
N LYS A 364 6.44 20.95 19.71
CA LYS A 364 6.27 22.24 20.39
C LYS A 364 6.50 22.17 21.90
N THR A 365 6.33 21.01 22.50
CA THR A 365 6.49 20.80 23.94
C THR A 365 7.90 20.36 24.24
N ILE A 366 8.68 21.18 24.94
CA ILE A 366 10.03 20.84 25.39
C ILE A 366 9.91 20.33 26.83
N SER A 367 10.29 19.05 27.02
CA SER A 367 10.26 18.42 28.34
C SER A 367 11.46 17.50 28.56
N GLY A 368 11.91 17.38 29.78
CA GLY A 368 13.01 16.51 30.17
C GLY A 368 13.36 16.69 31.66
N VAL A 369 14.08 15.69 32.19
CA VAL A 369 14.54 15.71 33.59
C VAL A 369 16.02 15.33 33.68
N PHE A 370 16.78 16.02 34.52
CA PHE A 370 18.17 15.68 34.77
C PHE A 370 18.26 14.45 35.68
N THR A 371 19.12 13.50 35.36
CA THR A 371 19.27 12.27 36.14
C THR A 371 20.17 12.40 37.36
N GLY A 372 20.90 13.52 37.47
CA GLY A 372 21.96 13.72 38.48
C GLY A 372 23.29 13.09 38.10
N ALA A 373 23.34 12.26 37.03
CA ALA A 373 24.56 11.57 36.56
C ALA A 373 25.26 12.33 35.44
N TYR A 374 26.51 11.99 35.21
CA TYR A 374 27.37 12.56 34.16
C TYR A 374 28.07 11.47 33.38
N ALA A 375 28.31 11.72 32.10
CA ALA A 375 29.14 10.90 31.21
C ALA A 375 30.46 11.61 30.94
N GLU A 376 31.52 10.86 30.66
CA GLU A 376 32.84 11.39 30.27
C GLU A 376 32.92 11.61 28.79
N HIS A 377 33.25 12.83 28.32
CA HIS A 377 33.51 13.11 26.93
C HIS A 377 34.71 12.30 26.42
N PRO A 378 34.60 11.58 25.28
CA PRO A 378 35.67 10.68 24.80
C PRO A 378 37.05 11.35 24.66
N PHE A 379 37.09 12.59 24.15
CA PHE A 379 38.34 13.29 23.88
C PHE A 379 38.74 14.28 24.98
N THR A 380 37.86 15.19 25.41
CA THR A 380 38.20 16.23 26.41
C THR A 380 38.23 15.73 27.84
N LYS A 381 37.62 14.56 28.09
CA LYS A 381 37.44 13.99 29.45
C LYS A 381 36.62 14.83 30.40
N GLU A 382 35.95 15.85 29.92
CA GLU A 382 35.03 16.69 30.70
C GLU A 382 33.70 15.97 31.00
N PRO A 383 33.09 16.25 32.17
CA PRO A 383 31.81 15.67 32.54
C PRO A 383 30.67 16.29 31.70
N ILE A 384 29.81 15.46 31.13
CA ILE A 384 28.63 15.81 30.34
C ILE A 384 27.38 15.37 31.11
N PRO A 385 26.42 16.26 31.45
CA PRO A 385 25.22 15.88 32.19
C PRO A 385 24.31 14.94 31.37
N ILE A 386 23.71 13.97 32.06
CA ILE A 386 22.80 12.99 31.45
C ILE A 386 21.36 13.35 31.83
N TRP A 387 20.55 13.62 30.81
CA TRP A 387 19.13 13.93 30.89
C TRP A 387 18.28 12.78 30.38
N ILE A 388 17.01 12.75 30.74
CA ILE A 388 15.96 11.98 30.04
C ILE A 388 15.05 12.96 29.33
N GLY A 389 14.61 12.62 28.13
CA GLY A 389 13.72 13.44 27.31
C GLY A 389 12.79 12.60 26.45
N ASP A 390 11.53 13.02 26.36
CA ASP A 390 10.50 12.28 25.65
C ASP A 390 10.66 12.31 24.11
N TYR A 391 11.50 13.19 23.59
CA TYR A 391 11.85 13.25 22.18
C TYR A 391 12.87 12.17 21.75
N VAL A 392 13.53 11.51 22.71
CA VAL A 392 14.37 10.33 22.46
C VAL A 392 13.54 9.08 22.64
N LEU A 393 13.57 8.18 21.67
CA LEU A 393 12.78 6.96 21.65
C LEU A 393 13.66 5.75 21.94
N ALA A 394 13.26 4.89 22.87
CA ALA A 394 13.99 3.67 23.21
C ALA A 394 14.07 2.71 22.01
N GLY A 395 13.06 2.70 21.18
CA GLY A 395 13.01 1.92 19.97
C GLY A 395 13.83 2.47 18.79
N TYR A 396 14.52 3.60 18.89
CA TYR A 396 15.32 4.19 17.81
C TYR A 396 16.80 4.29 18.17
N GLY A 397 17.68 3.61 17.40
CA GLY A 397 19.11 3.55 17.69
C GLY A 397 19.40 2.78 18.98
N THR A 398 20.13 3.36 19.86
CA THR A 398 20.47 2.82 21.18
C THR A 398 19.55 3.33 22.30
N GLY A 399 18.51 4.12 21.97
CA GLY A 399 17.69 4.82 22.98
C GLY A 399 18.46 5.94 23.69
N ALA A 400 19.62 6.34 23.17
CA ALA A 400 20.49 7.37 23.71
C ALA A 400 20.99 8.30 22.60
N VAL A 401 21.14 9.57 22.87
CA VAL A 401 21.65 10.59 21.93
C VAL A 401 22.76 11.41 22.58
N MET A 402 23.83 11.66 21.86
CA MET A 402 24.73 12.77 22.18
C MET A 402 24.10 14.05 21.65
N SER A 403 23.79 15.00 22.51
CA SER A 403 23.09 16.23 22.12
C SER A 403 24.06 17.34 21.77
N VAL A 404 23.89 17.87 20.54
CA VAL A 404 24.77 18.88 19.95
C VAL A 404 23.96 20.14 19.62
N PRO A 405 23.67 21.00 20.59
CA PRO A 405 22.75 22.10 20.41
C PRO A 405 23.19 23.17 19.37
N CYS A 406 24.49 23.30 19.10
CA CYS A 406 24.93 24.20 18.03
C CYS A 406 24.63 23.66 16.61
N GLY A 407 24.37 22.35 16.45
CA GLY A 407 24.20 21.68 15.15
C GLY A 407 22.84 21.00 14.94
N ASP A 408 22.01 20.94 15.97
CA ASP A 408 20.66 20.36 15.93
C ASP A 408 19.65 21.28 16.60
N GLN A 409 18.56 21.63 15.90
CA GLN A 409 17.61 22.62 16.40
C GLN A 409 16.83 22.11 17.62
N ARG A 410 16.52 20.82 17.71
CA ARG A 410 15.79 20.25 18.85
C ARG A 410 16.67 20.25 20.11
N ASP A 411 17.94 19.87 19.96
CA ASP A 411 18.91 19.98 21.05
C ASP A 411 19.15 21.47 21.46
N TYR A 412 19.12 22.37 20.48
CA TYR A 412 19.24 23.82 20.72
C TYR A 412 18.09 24.33 21.59
N ASP A 413 16.85 24.02 21.20
CA ASP A 413 15.66 24.43 21.92
C ASP A 413 15.64 23.86 23.35
N PHE A 414 16.03 22.58 23.47
CA PHE A 414 16.18 21.92 24.78
C PHE A 414 17.25 22.62 25.65
N ALA A 415 18.41 22.87 25.10
CA ALA A 415 19.51 23.53 25.82
C ALA A 415 19.13 24.97 26.26
N LYS A 416 18.43 25.72 25.40
CA LYS A 416 17.90 27.05 25.76
C LYS A 416 16.87 26.97 26.89
N HIS A 417 15.95 25.98 26.82
CA HIS A 417 14.91 25.80 27.84
C HIS A 417 15.49 25.50 29.25
N PHE A 418 16.49 24.62 29.28
CA PHE A 418 17.11 24.18 30.55
C PHE A 418 18.41 24.92 30.90
N ASN A 419 18.75 26.01 30.19
CA ASN A 419 19.96 26.82 30.40
C ASN A 419 21.26 25.98 30.31
N ILE A 420 21.32 24.99 29.40
CA ILE A 420 22.53 24.20 29.15
C ILE A 420 23.46 24.97 28.19
N PRO A 421 24.80 24.97 28.39
CA PRO A 421 25.74 25.63 27.49
C PRO A 421 25.64 25.15 26.04
N ILE A 422 25.79 26.12 25.10
CA ILE A 422 25.78 25.83 23.65
C ILE A 422 27.15 26.21 23.06
N PRO A 423 28.14 25.31 23.05
CA PRO A 423 29.44 25.59 22.44
C PRO A 423 29.34 25.70 20.90
N ASN A 424 29.84 26.82 20.37
CA ASN A 424 29.89 26.96 18.90
C ASN A 424 31.16 26.31 18.34
N ILE A 425 30.96 25.30 17.51
CA ILE A 425 32.02 24.54 16.83
C ILE A 425 32.11 24.82 15.34
N PHE A 426 31.48 25.87 14.84
CA PHE A 426 31.46 26.22 13.43
C PHE A 426 32.19 27.54 13.18
N GLU A 427 33.08 27.56 12.17
CA GLU A 427 33.87 28.75 11.82
C GLU A 427 32.98 29.79 11.17
N GLY A 428 32.97 30.99 11.77
CA GLY A 428 32.30 32.19 11.19
C GLY A 428 30.76 32.10 11.18
N VAL A 429 30.15 31.18 11.92
CA VAL A 429 28.70 31.01 12.01
C VAL A 429 28.16 31.61 13.29
N ASP A 430 27.10 32.39 13.18
CA ASP A 430 26.31 32.91 14.31
C ASP A 430 25.22 31.89 14.68
N ILE A 431 25.24 31.38 15.92
CA ILE A 431 24.26 30.44 16.46
C ILE A 431 23.45 31.08 17.62
N SER A 432 23.35 32.39 17.67
CA SER A 432 22.66 33.09 18.80
C SER A 432 21.16 32.84 18.81
N GLU A 433 20.53 32.69 17.63
CA GLU A 433 19.08 32.55 17.47
C GLU A 433 18.62 31.14 17.11
N GLU A 434 19.44 30.37 16.37
CA GLU A 434 19.13 29.03 15.90
C GLU A 434 20.37 28.15 15.72
N ALA A 435 20.17 26.83 15.62
CA ALA A 435 21.23 25.87 15.36
C ALA A 435 21.66 25.91 13.88
N PHE A 436 22.93 25.56 13.61
CA PHE A 436 23.48 25.47 12.26
C PHE A 436 23.58 24.01 11.76
N ALA A 437 22.65 23.60 10.95
CA ALA A 437 22.54 22.21 10.43
C ALA A 437 23.16 21.99 9.05
N ASP A 438 23.65 23.03 8.35
CA ASP A 438 24.19 22.93 6.99
C ASP A 438 25.50 22.13 6.95
N LYS A 439 25.49 21.02 6.20
CA LYS A 439 26.64 20.11 6.03
C LYS A 439 27.61 20.57 4.93
N GLU A 440 27.11 21.22 3.88
CA GLU A 440 27.92 21.56 2.70
C GLU A 440 28.90 22.72 3.00
N ASN A 441 28.43 23.71 3.77
CA ASN A 441 29.20 24.90 4.11
C ASN A 441 29.86 24.78 5.49
N THR A 442 29.84 23.62 6.13
CA THR A 442 30.45 23.40 7.45
C THR A 442 31.97 23.42 7.36
N VAL A 443 32.61 24.27 8.17
CA VAL A 443 34.02 24.22 8.56
C VAL A 443 34.08 24.17 10.08
N ILE A 444 34.77 23.16 10.62
CA ILE A 444 34.83 22.91 12.06
C ILE A 444 35.83 23.84 12.71
N ALA A 445 35.47 24.40 13.88
CA ALA A 445 36.29 25.23 14.76
C ALA A 445 36.13 24.76 16.21
N ASN A 446 37.00 25.23 17.11
CA ASN A 446 36.95 24.94 18.54
C ASN A 446 36.85 23.46 18.88
N SER A 447 37.47 22.60 18.05
CA SER A 447 37.28 21.14 18.06
C SER A 447 38.60 20.39 17.88
N ASP A 448 39.68 20.85 18.52
CA ASP A 448 41.02 20.24 18.56
C ASP A 448 41.49 19.81 17.15
N PHE A 449 41.72 18.50 16.94
CA PHE A 449 42.20 17.93 15.67
C PHE A 449 41.22 18.05 14.49
N LEU A 450 39.96 18.48 14.72
CA LEU A 450 38.96 18.71 13.67
C LEU A 450 38.98 20.15 13.15
N ASN A 451 39.69 21.07 13.79
CA ASN A 451 39.72 22.48 13.40
C ASN A 451 40.12 22.69 11.94
N GLY A 452 39.37 23.54 11.23
CA GLY A 452 39.59 23.87 9.81
C GLY A 452 39.19 22.76 8.84
N LEU A 453 38.64 21.65 9.29
CA LEU A 453 38.20 20.57 8.43
C LEU A 453 36.78 20.80 7.92
N LYS A 454 36.57 20.50 6.62
CA LYS A 454 35.24 20.41 6.02
C LYS A 454 34.55 19.10 6.42
N TYR A 455 33.21 19.09 6.40
CA TYR A 455 32.32 18.01 6.82
C TYR A 455 32.86 16.60 6.49
N LYS A 456 33.04 16.24 5.20
CA LYS A 456 33.44 14.88 4.80
C LYS A 456 34.78 14.44 5.39
N LYS A 457 35.72 15.38 5.54
CA LYS A 457 37.05 15.11 6.12
C LYS A 457 36.97 15.03 7.64
N ALA A 458 36.20 15.92 8.25
CA ALA A 458 35.97 15.93 9.69
C ALA A 458 35.31 14.62 10.17
N VAL A 459 34.28 14.13 9.47
CA VAL A 459 33.63 12.84 9.76
C VAL A 459 34.65 11.69 9.74
N LYS A 460 35.45 11.57 8.67
CA LYS A 460 36.44 10.49 8.57
C LYS A 460 37.53 10.57 9.67
N THR A 461 37.98 11.79 9.99
CA THR A 461 39.00 12.01 11.03
C THR A 461 38.42 11.70 12.41
N ALA A 462 37.18 12.13 12.71
CA ALA A 462 36.54 11.83 13.98
C ALA A 462 36.36 10.31 14.18
N ILE A 463 35.91 9.58 13.15
CA ILE A 463 35.78 8.13 13.22
C ILE A 463 37.15 7.48 13.48
N TYR A 464 38.19 7.85 12.72
CA TYR A 464 39.54 7.31 12.91
C TYR A 464 40.09 7.52 14.33
N GLU A 465 39.93 8.71 14.90
CA GLU A 465 40.38 9.00 16.25
C GLU A 465 39.54 8.27 17.34
N LEU A 466 38.22 8.09 17.11
CA LEU A 466 37.37 7.28 17.99
C LEU A 466 37.77 5.79 17.98
N GLU A 467 38.06 5.25 16.80
CA GLU A 467 38.57 3.86 16.66
C GLU A 467 39.90 3.66 17.37
N LYS A 468 40.82 4.63 17.24
CA LYS A 468 42.13 4.62 17.90
C LYS A 468 42.01 4.69 19.43
N LEU A 469 40.99 5.38 19.97
CA LEU A 469 40.70 5.41 21.40
C LEU A 469 39.97 4.15 21.90
N GLY A 470 39.42 3.32 20.99
CA GLY A 470 38.54 2.21 21.34
C GLY A 470 37.18 2.67 21.92
N GLN A 471 36.79 3.91 21.66
CA GLN A 471 35.53 4.50 22.15
C GLN A 471 34.51 4.80 21.01
N GLY A 472 34.67 4.18 19.85
CA GLY A 472 33.72 4.25 18.76
C GLY A 472 34.25 3.63 17.48
N LYS A 473 33.39 3.46 16.49
CA LYS A 473 33.73 2.93 15.16
C LYS A 473 32.76 3.42 14.11
N GLY A 474 33.20 3.46 12.85
CA GLY A 474 32.27 3.69 11.74
C GLY A 474 31.18 2.63 11.71
N LYS A 475 29.93 3.05 11.59
CA LYS A 475 28.76 2.14 11.61
C LYS A 475 27.74 2.59 10.57
N ILE A 476 27.15 1.63 9.86
CA ILE A 476 25.94 1.83 9.06
C ILE A 476 24.77 1.35 9.91
N ASN A 477 23.77 2.15 10.05
CA ASN A 477 22.58 1.81 10.81
C ASN A 477 21.34 1.88 9.89
N TYR A 478 20.36 1.03 10.17
CA TYR A 478 19.09 0.99 9.45
C TYR A 478 17.93 1.26 10.43
N ARG A 479 16.92 1.99 9.97
CA ARG A 479 15.69 2.18 10.74
C ARG A 479 14.84 0.92 10.75
N LEU A 480 14.94 0.12 9.68
CA LEU A 480 14.23 -1.15 9.54
C LEU A 480 14.48 -2.05 10.74
N ARG A 481 13.42 -2.54 11.34
CA ARG A 481 13.42 -3.47 12.48
C ARG A 481 13.00 -4.84 12.02
N ASP A 482 13.40 -5.85 12.80
CA ASP A 482 12.90 -7.21 12.63
C ASP A 482 11.38 -7.23 12.82
N ALA A 483 10.72 -8.00 11.97
CA ALA A 483 9.27 -8.05 11.95
C ALA A 483 8.72 -8.98 13.02
N VAL A 484 7.77 -8.53 13.82
CA VAL A 484 6.98 -9.41 14.69
C VAL A 484 6.15 -10.34 13.81
N PHE A 485 6.42 -11.64 13.91
CA PHE A 485 5.93 -12.67 13.02
C PHE A 485 4.85 -13.56 13.65
N SER A 486 4.28 -13.21 14.77
CA SER A 486 3.21 -13.97 15.42
C SER A 486 2.02 -13.10 15.78
N ARG A 487 0.84 -13.70 15.84
CA ARG A 487 -0.44 -13.09 16.23
C ARG A 487 -1.19 -13.99 17.19
N GLN A 488 -1.82 -13.40 18.18
CA GLN A 488 -2.71 -14.06 19.13
C GLN A 488 -4.11 -14.18 18.51
N ARG A 489 -4.19 -14.94 17.43
CA ARG A 489 -5.42 -15.16 16.65
C ARG A 489 -5.67 -16.65 16.44
N TYR A 490 -6.93 -17.00 16.30
CA TYR A 490 -7.33 -18.33 15.84
C TYR A 490 -7.25 -18.42 14.31
N TRP A 491 -7.83 -17.42 13.59
CA TRP A 491 -7.94 -17.45 12.14
C TRP A 491 -6.68 -16.91 11.48
N GLY A 492 -5.66 -17.74 11.42
CA GLY A 492 -4.34 -17.49 10.85
C GLY A 492 -3.63 -18.80 10.55
N GLU A 493 -2.50 -18.75 9.86
CA GLU A 493 -1.67 -19.91 9.55
C GLU A 493 -1.01 -20.43 10.82
N PRO A 494 -1.24 -21.69 11.24
CA PRO A 494 -0.62 -22.24 12.43
C PRO A 494 0.88 -22.49 12.23
N PHE A 495 1.67 -22.34 13.30
CA PHE A 495 3.09 -22.63 13.27
C PHE A 495 3.36 -24.14 13.33
N PRO A 496 4.30 -24.68 12.56
CA PRO A 496 4.71 -26.06 12.62
C PRO A 496 5.76 -26.29 13.75
N VAL A 497 5.40 -25.88 14.98
CA VAL A 497 6.34 -25.81 16.13
C VAL A 497 5.75 -26.45 17.38
N TYR A 498 6.56 -27.28 18.03
CA TYR A 498 6.28 -27.77 19.37
C TYR A 498 7.43 -27.39 20.32
N TYR A 499 7.22 -27.48 21.63
CA TYR A 499 8.17 -27.00 22.63
C TYR A 499 8.70 -28.10 23.53
N VAL A 500 10.03 -28.27 23.55
CA VAL A 500 10.73 -29.17 24.46
C VAL A 500 11.51 -28.32 25.49
N ASN A 501 11.16 -28.39 26.75
CA ASN A 501 11.72 -27.57 27.81
C ASN A 501 11.72 -26.06 27.49
N GLY A 502 10.66 -25.57 26.84
CA GLY A 502 10.52 -24.18 26.43
C GLY A 502 11.32 -23.81 25.17
N MET A 503 12.06 -24.74 24.56
CA MET A 503 12.79 -24.51 23.32
C MET A 503 11.99 -24.96 22.10
N PRO A 504 11.87 -24.13 21.06
CA PRO A 504 11.08 -24.48 19.87
C PRO A 504 11.78 -25.57 19.06
N GLN A 505 10.95 -26.51 18.59
CA GLN A 505 11.36 -27.60 17.69
C GLN A 505 10.46 -27.56 16.45
N MET A 506 11.08 -27.72 15.28
CA MET A 506 10.34 -27.74 14.01
C MET A 506 9.76 -29.13 13.75
N ILE A 507 8.52 -29.17 13.32
CA ILE A 507 7.89 -30.40 12.81
C ILE A 507 8.47 -30.70 11.43
N ASP A 508 8.81 -31.96 11.16
CA ASP A 508 9.36 -32.36 9.86
C ASP A 508 8.36 -32.07 8.72
N LYS A 509 8.89 -31.60 7.59
CA LYS A 509 8.09 -31.23 6.41
C LYS A 509 7.15 -32.33 5.90
N THR A 510 7.47 -33.58 6.14
CA THR A 510 6.68 -34.73 5.71
C THR A 510 5.35 -34.85 6.46
N HIS A 511 5.21 -34.14 7.58
CA HIS A 511 4.00 -34.13 8.40
C HIS A 511 3.16 -32.85 8.24
N LEU A 512 3.53 -31.96 7.31
CA LEU A 512 2.76 -30.76 6.97
C LEU A 512 1.60 -31.11 6.02
N PRO A 513 0.50 -30.38 6.09
CA PRO A 513 0.24 -29.19 6.93
C PRO A 513 -0.19 -29.55 8.36
N ILE A 514 0.20 -28.74 9.34
CA ILE A 514 -0.46 -28.70 10.65
C ILE A 514 -1.70 -27.84 10.48
N THR A 515 -2.88 -28.40 10.73
CA THR A 515 -4.16 -27.74 10.50
C THR A 515 -4.74 -27.14 11.79
N LEU A 516 -5.51 -26.05 11.67
CA LEU A 516 -6.20 -25.44 12.80
C LEU A 516 -7.15 -26.44 13.49
N PRO A 517 -7.11 -26.53 14.82
CA PRO A 517 -8.02 -27.36 15.60
C PRO A 517 -9.41 -26.70 15.73
N GLU A 518 -10.42 -27.47 16.09
CA GLU A 518 -11.69 -26.92 16.55
C GLU A 518 -11.52 -26.28 17.93
N VAL A 519 -12.17 -25.15 18.18
CA VAL A 519 -12.20 -24.45 19.47
C VAL A 519 -13.63 -24.04 19.82
N GLU A 520 -13.96 -24.03 21.11
CA GLU A 520 -15.27 -23.54 21.55
C GLU A 520 -15.39 -22.02 21.50
N LYS A 521 -14.27 -21.30 21.69
CA LYS A 521 -14.21 -19.83 21.76
C LYS A 521 -13.04 -19.31 20.96
N TYR A 522 -13.26 -18.19 20.24
CA TYR A 522 -12.25 -17.50 19.46
C TYR A 522 -11.58 -16.32 20.20
N LEU A 523 -11.88 -16.15 21.48
CA LEU A 523 -11.22 -15.20 22.38
C LEU A 523 -10.02 -15.86 23.09
N PRO A 524 -9.06 -15.08 23.60
CA PRO A 524 -8.02 -15.58 24.49
C PRO A 524 -8.61 -16.40 25.66
N THR A 525 -7.80 -17.29 26.23
CA THR A 525 -8.17 -18.06 27.42
C THR A 525 -8.32 -17.13 28.65
N GLU A 526 -8.89 -17.65 29.73
CA GLU A 526 -9.02 -16.89 30.99
C GLU A 526 -7.65 -16.50 31.59
N ASP A 527 -6.62 -17.33 31.33
CA ASP A 527 -5.23 -17.09 31.73
C ASP A 527 -4.48 -16.10 30.80
N GLY A 528 -5.10 -15.73 29.67
CA GLY A 528 -4.57 -14.77 28.68
C GLY A 528 -3.73 -15.40 27.58
N ASP A 529 -3.76 -16.71 27.42
CA ASP A 529 -3.17 -17.41 26.28
C ASP A 529 -3.94 -17.11 24.98
N PRO A 530 -3.26 -17.22 23.83
CA PRO A 530 -3.93 -17.05 22.52
C PRO A 530 -5.13 -18.00 22.35
N PRO A 531 -6.09 -17.71 21.43
CA PRO A 531 -7.30 -18.50 21.23
C PRO A 531 -7.09 -20.01 20.99
N LEU A 532 -5.96 -20.42 20.42
CA LEU A 532 -5.59 -21.83 20.26
C LEU A 532 -5.40 -22.56 21.59
N GLY A 533 -5.17 -21.82 22.69
CA GLY A 533 -5.16 -22.39 24.05
C GLY A 533 -6.51 -22.95 24.49
N ASN A 534 -7.63 -22.65 23.82
CA ASN A 534 -8.93 -23.25 24.06
C ASN A 534 -9.13 -24.61 23.36
N ALA A 535 -8.16 -25.04 22.54
CA ALA A 535 -8.27 -26.31 21.85
C ALA A 535 -8.02 -27.50 22.81
N GLU A 536 -8.80 -28.54 22.69
CA GLU A 536 -8.61 -29.80 23.43
C GLU A 536 -7.53 -30.67 22.76
N VAL A 537 -7.42 -30.61 21.44
CA VAL A 537 -6.52 -31.44 20.61
C VAL A 537 -5.49 -30.52 19.99
N TRP A 538 -4.41 -30.21 20.74
CA TRP A 538 -3.35 -29.30 20.27
C TRP A 538 -2.00 -29.61 20.94
N ALA A 539 -1.60 -30.89 20.91
CA ALA A 539 -0.30 -31.38 21.35
C ALA A 539 0.35 -32.21 20.24
N TRP A 540 1.68 -32.25 20.19
CA TRP A 540 2.45 -33.02 19.22
C TRP A 540 3.00 -34.30 19.83
N ASP A 541 2.63 -35.45 19.31
CA ASP A 541 3.21 -36.76 19.67
C ASP A 541 4.35 -37.09 18.70
N THR A 542 5.59 -37.08 19.22
CA THR A 542 6.80 -37.36 18.43
C THR A 542 6.95 -38.85 18.07
N THR A 543 6.16 -39.76 18.66
CA THR A 543 6.18 -41.19 18.35
C THR A 543 5.28 -41.57 17.21
N THR A 544 4.11 -40.91 17.11
CA THR A 544 3.15 -41.09 16.03
C THR A 544 3.27 -40.00 14.94
N ASN A 545 4.02 -38.94 15.22
CA ASN A 545 4.14 -37.74 14.38
C ASN A 545 2.77 -37.18 14.00
N SER A 546 1.93 -36.94 14.98
CA SER A 546 0.57 -36.43 14.80
C SER A 546 0.12 -35.50 15.93
N VAL A 547 -0.87 -34.68 15.65
CA VAL A 547 -1.55 -33.86 16.66
C VAL A 547 -2.49 -34.72 17.49
N VAL A 548 -2.39 -34.62 18.82
CA VAL A 548 -3.13 -35.42 19.79
C VAL A 548 -3.75 -34.54 20.88
N ASP A 549 -4.56 -35.16 21.76
CA ASP A 549 -5.19 -34.49 22.90
C ASP A 549 -4.16 -33.91 23.89
N ASN A 550 -4.45 -32.75 24.44
CA ASN A 550 -3.58 -32.04 25.39
C ASN A 550 -3.40 -32.81 26.71
N ASP A 551 -4.33 -33.64 27.10
CA ASP A 551 -4.23 -34.48 28.29
C ASP A 551 -3.11 -35.53 28.20
N LYS A 552 -2.60 -35.80 26.99
CA LYS A 552 -1.47 -36.71 26.74
C LYS A 552 -0.10 -36.06 26.91
N ILE A 553 0.00 -34.73 27.13
CA ILE A 553 1.28 -34.04 27.31
C ILE A 553 2.02 -34.65 28.52
N ASP A 554 3.14 -35.28 28.24
CA ASP A 554 4.03 -35.89 29.24
C ASP A 554 5.42 -35.23 29.30
N HIS A 555 5.70 -34.26 28.40
CA HIS A 555 6.99 -33.59 28.21
C HIS A 555 8.17 -34.57 27.95
N LYS A 556 7.88 -35.73 27.41
CA LYS A 556 8.88 -36.77 27.03
C LYS A 556 8.68 -37.20 25.58
N THR A 557 7.46 -37.52 25.21
CA THR A 557 7.06 -37.95 23.86
C THR A 557 5.97 -37.09 23.29
N VAL A 558 5.13 -36.47 24.14
CA VAL A 558 4.06 -35.59 23.75
C VAL A 558 4.32 -34.16 24.31
N PHE A 559 4.32 -33.19 23.44
CA PHE A 559 4.74 -31.80 23.73
C PHE A 559 3.68 -30.79 23.30
N PRO A 560 3.58 -29.62 23.98
CA PRO A 560 2.65 -28.56 23.58
C PRO A 560 3.06 -27.93 22.24
N LEU A 561 2.06 -27.67 21.39
CA LEU A 561 2.22 -26.91 20.16
C LEU A 561 2.20 -25.39 20.40
N GLU A 562 2.71 -24.63 19.45
CA GLU A 562 2.63 -23.15 19.44
C GLU A 562 1.16 -22.69 19.42
N LEU A 563 0.83 -21.70 20.26
CA LEU A 563 -0.54 -21.18 20.42
C LEU A 563 -0.80 -19.94 19.55
N ASN A 564 0.24 -19.28 19.06
CA ASN A 564 0.11 -18.16 18.13
C ASN A 564 -0.11 -18.66 16.69
N THR A 565 -0.58 -17.78 15.82
CA THR A 565 -0.61 -17.98 14.38
C THR A 565 0.30 -16.99 13.66
N MET A 566 0.70 -17.29 12.44
CA MET A 566 1.49 -16.38 11.61
C MET A 566 0.65 -15.16 11.20
N PRO A 567 1.25 -14.01 10.90
CA PRO A 567 0.53 -12.86 10.37
C PRO A 567 0.00 -13.15 8.97
N GLY A 568 -1.13 -12.54 8.56
CA GLY A 568 -1.72 -12.74 7.24
C GLY A 568 -0.76 -12.47 6.08
N TRP A 569 0.18 -11.53 6.27
CA TRP A 569 1.18 -11.25 5.24
C TRP A 569 2.22 -12.38 5.01
N ALA A 570 2.26 -13.41 5.84
CA ALA A 570 3.10 -14.58 5.61
C ALA A 570 2.63 -15.33 4.35
N GLY A 571 1.36 -15.66 4.25
CA GLY A 571 0.79 -16.32 3.07
C GLY A 571 0.87 -15.45 1.82
N SER A 572 0.59 -14.15 1.94
CA SER A 572 0.66 -13.24 0.80
C SER A 572 2.09 -12.91 0.34
N SER A 573 3.14 -13.34 1.04
CA SER A 573 4.53 -13.10 0.64
C SER A 573 5.10 -14.08 -0.39
N GLN A 574 4.32 -15.09 -0.83
CA GLN A 574 4.80 -16.10 -1.78
C GLN A 574 3.77 -16.50 -2.85
N TYR A 575 2.55 -15.96 -2.83
CA TYR A 575 1.44 -16.36 -3.71
C TYR A 575 1.76 -16.19 -5.20
N PHE A 576 2.53 -15.17 -5.56
CA PHE A 576 2.96 -14.92 -6.93
C PHE A 576 3.82 -16.06 -7.49
N ASN A 577 4.63 -16.72 -6.67
CA ASN A 577 5.37 -17.91 -7.08
C ASN A 577 4.45 -19.14 -7.09
N ARG A 578 3.58 -19.29 -6.08
CA ARG A 578 2.65 -20.42 -5.99
C ARG A 578 1.68 -20.49 -7.17
N TYR A 579 1.23 -19.36 -7.72
CA TYR A 579 0.40 -19.31 -8.92
C TYR A 579 1.05 -19.96 -10.16
N MET A 580 2.36 -20.07 -10.18
CA MET A 580 3.06 -20.68 -11.32
C MET A 580 2.84 -22.19 -11.39
N ASP A 581 2.61 -22.83 -10.21
CA ASP A 581 2.33 -24.27 -10.08
C ASP A 581 1.48 -24.58 -8.83
N PRO A 582 0.21 -24.12 -8.76
CA PRO A 582 -0.57 -24.10 -7.53
C PRO A 582 -1.04 -25.47 -7.06
N HIS A 583 -1.03 -26.47 -7.94
CA HIS A 583 -1.52 -27.84 -7.63
C HIS A 583 -0.38 -28.82 -7.33
N ASN A 584 0.86 -28.36 -7.25
CA ASN A 584 1.96 -29.23 -6.87
C ASN A 584 1.87 -29.58 -5.38
N GLU A 585 1.77 -30.87 -5.07
CA GLU A 585 1.64 -31.35 -3.71
C GLU A 585 2.99 -31.76 -3.10
N ASP A 586 3.99 -32.01 -3.94
CA ASP A 586 5.32 -32.50 -3.54
C ASP A 586 6.29 -31.35 -3.26
N GLU A 587 6.20 -30.26 -4.02
CA GLU A 587 7.05 -29.10 -3.93
C GLU A 587 6.19 -27.81 -3.94
N ILE A 588 6.74 -26.70 -3.44
CA ILE A 588 6.06 -25.40 -3.48
C ILE A 588 5.71 -24.98 -4.92
N PHE A 589 6.54 -25.35 -5.86
CA PHE A 589 6.38 -25.28 -7.31
C PHE A 589 7.48 -26.13 -7.99
N SER A 590 7.22 -26.65 -9.19
CA SER A 590 8.23 -27.35 -9.98
C SER A 590 9.30 -26.39 -10.51
N GLN A 591 10.55 -26.87 -10.62
CA GLN A 591 11.63 -26.09 -11.21
C GLN A 591 11.34 -25.75 -12.68
N GLU A 592 10.60 -26.59 -13.39
CA GLU A 592 10.18 -26.35 -14.77
C GLU A 592 9.25 -25.12 -14.85
N ALA A 593 8.23 -25.03 -14.00
CA ALA A 593 7.29 -23.91 -13.97
C ALA A 593 7.96 -22.60 -13.55
N ILE A 594 8.76 -22.62 -12.46
CA ILE A 594 9.40 -21.41 -11.96
C ILE A 594 10.46 -20.87 -12.95
N ASN A 595 11.19 -21.73 -13.64
CA ASN A 595 12.16 -21.33 -14.64
C ASN A 595 11.51 -20.80 -15.93
N TYR A 596 10.30 -21.27 -16.28
CA TYR A 596 9.54 -20.73 -17.41
C TYR A 596 8.95 -19.36 -17.10
N TRP A 597 8.22 -19.23 -15.98
CA TRP A 597 7.55 -17.97 -15.61
C TRP A 597 8.49 -16.94 -14.99
N GLN A 598 9.52 -17.36 -14.26
CA GLN A 598 10.56 -16.59 -13.60
C GLN A 598 10.05 -15.58 -12.56
N GLN A 599 9.45 -14.49 -13.01
CA GLN A 599 8.95 -13.38 -12.20
C GLN A 599 7.70 -12.78 -12.80
N VAL A 600 6.99 -11.99 -12.02
CA VAL A 600 5.88 -11.16 -12.50
C VAL A 600 6.41 -10.08 -13.44
N ASP A 601 5.90 -10.02 -14.67
CA ASP A 601 6.30 -8.97 -15.63
C ASP A 601 5.61 -7.64 -15.36
N LEU A 602 4.33 -7.68 -14.95
CA LEU A 602 3.55 -6.50 -14.56
C LEU A 602 2.72 -6.81 -13.31
N TYR A 603 2.89 -6.02 -12.28
CA TYR A 603 2.14 -6.07 -11.04
C TYR A 603 1.35 -4.77 -10.84
N ILE A 604 0.03 -4.86 -10.62
CA ILE A 604 -0.82 -3.69 -10.35
C ILE A 604 -1.45 -3.84 -8.97
N GLY A 605 -1.35 -2.78 -8.15
CA GLY A 605 -1.88 -2.81 -6.79
C GLY A 605 -1.82 -1.47 -6.07
N GLY A 606 -2.44 -1.39 -4.90
CA GLY A 606 -2.53 -0.17 -4.10
C GLY A 606 -1.19 0.29 -3.52
N SER A 607 -0.97 1.60 -3.45
CA SER A 607 0.25 2.19 -2.86
C SER A 607 0.35 2.02 -1.34
N GLU A 608 -0.76 1.74 -0.66
CA GLU A 608 -0.83 1.47 0.78
C GLU A 608 -0.03 0.24 1.22
N HIS A 609 0.31 -0.64 0.30
CA HIS A 609 1.08 -1.85 0.55
C HIS A 609 2.60 -1.68 0.41
N ALA A 610 3.09 -0.45 0.16
CA ALA A 610 4.49 -0.16 -0.16
C ALA A 610 5.49 -0.63 0.91
N THR A 611 5.21 -0.37 2.18
CA THR A 611 6.08 -0.65 3.33
C THR A 611 5.70 -1.90 4.13
N GLY A 612 4.53 -2.48 3.83
CA GLY A 612 4.06 -3.74 4.39
C GLY A 612 4.30 -4.90 3.41
N HIS A 613 3.22 -5.36 2.75
CA HIS A 613 3.25 -6.51 1.86
C HIS A 613 4.42 -6.54 0.86
N LEU A 614 4.66 -5.44 0.13
CA LEU A 614 5.70 -5.42 -0.91
C LEU A 614 7.12 -5.59 -0.36
N LEU A 615 7.40 -5.04 0.83
CA LEU A 615 8.70 -5.18 1.47
C LEU A 615 8.93 -6.63 1.94
N TYR A 616 7.92 -7.24 2.57
CA TYR A 616 8.00 -8.64 3.01
C TYR A 616 8.06 -9.62 1.84
N ALA A 617 7.30 -9.39 0.77
CA ALA A 617 7.35 -10.19 -0.45
C ALA A 617 8.76 -10.15 -1.09
N ARG A 618 9.40 -8.98 -1.15
CA ARG A 618 10.78 -8.82 -1.64
C ARG A 618 11.80 -9.54 -0.75
N PHE A 619 11.66 -9.41 0.57
CA PHE A 619 12.49 -10.15 1.52
C PHE A 619 12.35 -11.67 1.31
N TRP A 620 11.12 -12.16 1.23
CA TRP A 620 10.82 -13.59 1.05
C TRP A 620 11.40 -14.13 -0.26
N GLN A 621 11.27 -13.35 -1.34
CA GLN A 621 11.85 -13.69 -2.65
C GLN A 621 13.38 -13.79 -2.60
N LYS A 622 14.06 -12.83 -1.96
CA LYS A 622 15.52 -12.85 -1.79
C LYS A 622 15.99 -14.05 -0.97
N PHE A 623 15.26 -14.40 0.07
CA PHE A 623 15.53 -15.59 0.87
C PHE A 623 15.36 -16.86 0.03
N MET A 624 14.30 -17.00 -0.74
CA MET A 624 14.09 -18.16 -1.62
C MET A 624 15.14 -18.22 -2.73
N PHE A 625 15.63 -17.06 -3.20
CA PHE A 625 16.74 -16.99 -4.15
C PHE A 625 18.04 -17.49 -3.52
N ASP A 626 18.33 -17.15 -2.28
CA ASP A 626 19.51 -17.63 -1.54
C ASP A 626 19.50 -19.15 -1.39
N LEU A 627 18.32 -19.76 -1.24
CA LEU A 627 18.13 -21.20 -1.19
C LEU A 627 18.21 -21.88 -2.59
N GLY A 628 18.30 -21.10 -3.68
CA GLY A 628 18.30 -21.63 -5.05
C GLY A 628 16.94 -22.14 -5.54
N LEU A 629 15.85 -21.75 -4.90
CA LEU A 629 14.48 -22.18 -5.24
C LEU A 629 13.90 -21.39 -6.41
N VAL A 630 14.27 -20.11 -6.54
CA VAL A 630 13.78 -19.20 -7.56
C VAL A 630 14.95 -18.63 -8.38
N PRO A 631 14.75 -18.35 -9.69
CA PRO A 631 15.85 -17.89 -10.56
C PRO A 631 16.18 -16.41 -10.44
N VAL A 632 15.35 -15.62 -9.77
CA VAL A 632 15.50 -14.16 -9.61
C VAL A 632 15.27 -13.74 -8.18
N ASP A 633 15.96 -12.69 -7.74
CA ASP A 633 15.90 -12.18 -6.36
C ASP A 633 14.88 -11.05 -6.13
N GLU A 634 14.20 -10.59 -7.20
CA GLU A 634 13.07 -9.67 -7.15
C GLU A 634 11.85 -10.31 -7.84
N PHE A 635 10.71 -10.36 -7.17
CA PHE A 635 9.54 -11.10 -7.65
C PHE A 635 8.77 -10.41 -8.76
N ALA A 636 8.83 -9.08 -8.87
CA ALA A 636 8.10 -8.29 -9.84
C ALA A 636 9.01 -7.29 -10.55
N LYS A 637 9.05 -7.38 -11.90
CA LYS A 637 9.87 -6.53 -12.74
C LYS A 637 9.34 -5.10 -12.80
N LYS A 638 8.03 -4.94 -13.08
CA LYS A 638 7.33 -3.66 -13.16
C LYS A 638 6.16 -3.64 -12.20
N LEU A 639 6.01 -2.54 -11.46
CA LEU A 639 4.86 -2.30 -10.59
C LEU A 639 4.28 -0.92 -10.85
N ILE A 640 2.94 -0.88 -10.94
CA ILE A 640 2.16 0.34 -11.06
C ILE A 640 1.18 0.41 -9.91
N ASN A 641 1.18 1.54 -9.21
CA ASN A 641 0.20 1.82 -8.19
C ASN A 641 -1.02 2.52 -8.81
N GLN A 642 -2.18 1.85 -8.78
CA GLN A 642 -3.41 2.55 -9.13
C GLN A 642 -3.79 3.53 -8.02
N GLY A 643 -4.44 4.64 -8.42
CA GLY A 643 -5.11 5.54 -7.49
C GLY A 643 -6.37 4.90 -6.91
N MET A 644 -6.99 5.56 -5.94
CA MET A 644 -8.23 5.09 -5.34
C MET A 644 -9.45 5.76 -5.97
N ILE A 645 -10.54 5.00 -6.12
CA ILE A 645 -11.86 5.58 -6.36
C ILE A 645 -12.41 6.02 -5.00
N LEU A 646 -12.70 7.31 -4.89
CA LEU A 646 -13.21 7.93 -3.68
C LEU A 646 -14.74 7.93 -3.69
N GLY A 647 -15.35 7.74 -2.53
CA GLY A 647 -16.79 7.86 -2.32
C GLY A 647 -17.17 9.24 -1.80
N THR A 648 -18.37 9.67 -2.10
CA THR A 648 -18.94 10.86 -1.48
C THR A 648 -19.70 10.47 -0.23
N SER A 649 -19.08 10.68 0.94
CA SER A 649 -19.70 10.43 2.24
C SER A 649 -20.82 11.43 2.51
N ALA A 650 -21.80 11.00 3.30
CA ALA A 650 -22.88 11.83 3.78
C ALA A 650 -22.84 11.94 5.31
N PHE A 651 -23.14 13.11 5.84
CA PHE A 651 -23.05 13.38 7.27
C PHE A 651 -24.34 13.96 7.84
N VAL A 652 -24.75 13.37 8.95
CA VAL A 652 -25.74 13.94 9.86
C VAL A 652 -24.99 14.57 11.04
N TYR A 653 -25.38 15.73 11.50
CA TYR A 653 -24.66 16.48 12.53
C TYR A 653 -25.38 16.38 13.87
N ARG A 654 -24.79 15.67 14.82
CA ARG A 654 -25.30 15.50 16.18
C ARG A 654 -24.76 16.60 17.10
N TRP A 655 -25.65 17.20 17.87
CA TRP A 655 -25.24 18.10 18.93
C TRP A 655 -24.73 17.31 20.14
N GLU A 656 -23.48 17.54 20.55
CA GLU A 656 -22.78 16.75 21.58
C GLU A 656 -23.31 16.95 22.99
N TYR A 657 -23.86 18.13 23.30
CA TYR A 657 -24.45 18.40 24.60
C TYR A 657 -25.88 17.87 24.66
N GLY A 658 -26.04 16.56 24.64
CA GLY A 658 -27.37 15.96 24.75
C GLY A 658 -28.16 16.56 25.91
N LEU A 659 -29.34 17.12 25.64
CA LEU A 659 -30.25 17.60 26.66
C LEU A 659 -30.66 16.43 27.56
N LEU A 660 -30.50 16.62 28.88
CA LEU A 660 -31.00 15.70 29.89
C LEU A 660 -32.31 16.26 30.42
N ASP A 661 -33.39 15.53 30.35
CA ASP A 661 -34.61 15.89 31.06
C ASP A 661 -34.52 15.56 32.58
N LYS A 662 -35.55 15.88 33.35
CA LYS A 662 -35.61 15.58 34.76
C LYS A 662 -35.54 14.10 35.11
N SER A 663 -35.70 13.22 34.12
CA SER A 663 -35.58 11.77 34.26
C SER A 663 -34.18 11.24 33.82
N HIS A 664 -33.21 12.13 33.55
CA HIS A 664 -31.85 11.82 33.07
C HIS A 664 -31.83 11.18 31.68
N LYS A 665 -32.91 11.32 30.89
CA LYS A 665 -32.96 10.86 29.51
C LYS A 665 -32.12 11.78 28.60
N ARG A 666 -31.16 11.23 27.88
CA ARG A 666 -30.36 11.95 26.87
C ARG A 666 -31.18 12.09 25.58
N TYR A 667 -31.31 13.31 25.08
CA TYR A 667 -31.88 13.59 23.76
C TYR A 667 -30.74 13.81 22.75
N SER A 668 -30.71 13.05 21.65
CA SER A 668 -29.81 13.30 20.52
C SER A 668 -30.51 14.24 19.53
N ILE A 669 -29.98 15.44 19.37
CA ILE A 669 -30.53 16.45 18.44
C ILE A 669 -29.67 16.46 17.17
N MET A 670 -30.30 16.29 16.00
CA MET A 670 -29.66 16.30 14.69
C MET A 670 -30.01 17.58 13.95
N LEU A 671 -29.03 18.43 13.65
CA LEU A 671 -29.23 19.67 12.91
C LEU A 671 -28.95 19.50 11.42
N SER A 672 -29.85 20.02 10.59
CA SER A 672 -29.66 20.04 9.13
C SER A 672 -28.50 20.96 8.72
N LYS A 673 -27.68 20.52 7.76
CA LYS A 673 -26.46 21.23 7.29
C LYS A 673 -26.73 22.66 6.84
N ASN A 674 -27.84 22.89 6.13
CA ASN A 674 -28.24 24.23 5.66
C ASN A 674 -28.57 25.21 6.81
N LEU A 675 -29.05 24.73 7.97
CA LEU A 675 -29.22 25.55 9.17
C LEU A 675 -27.88 25.93 9.79
N ILE A 676 -26.93 24.96 9.82
CA ILE A 676 -25.58 25.21 10.30
C ILE A 676 -24.90 26.27 9.43
N ASP A 677 -24.96 26.13 8.11
CA ASP A 677 -24.37 27.07 7.14
C ASP A 677 -24.99 28.47 7.23
N GLU A 678 -26.30 28.56 7.45
CA GLU A 678 -26.97 29.83 7.64
C GLU A 678 -26.52 30.53 8.92
N SER A 679 -26.38 29.77 10.02
CA SER A 679 -25.91 30.31 11.28
C SER A 679 -24.50 30.90 11.18
N ILE A 680 -23.64 30.29 10.37
CA ILE A 680 -22.28 30.78 10.13
C ILE A 680 -22.28 32.05 9.28
N LYS A 681 -23.00 32.04 8.16
CA LYS A 681 -23.05 33.19 7.23
C LYS A 681 -23.63 34.45 7.84
N ASN A 682 -24.62 34.32 8.66
CA ASN A 682 -25.40 35.44 9.21
C ASN A 682 -25.08 35.74 10.69
N GLU A 683 -24.06 35.09 11.27
CA GLU A 683 -23.74 35.15 12.71
C GLU A 683 -24.98 34.91 13.62
N THR A 684 -26.00 34.22 13.10
CA THR A 684 -27.24 33.91 13.80
C THR A 684 -26.97 32.82 14.82
N LYS A 685 -27.34 33.05 16.06
CA LYS A 685 -27.21 32.03 17.11
C LYS A 685 -28.09 30.83 16.74
N ILE A 686 -27.53 29.64 16.68
CA ILE A 686 -28.22 28.37 16.39
C ILE A 686 -29.45 28.22 17.25
N PHE A 687 -29.41 28.71 18.51
CA PHE A 687 -30.51 28.72 19.42
C PHE A 687 -31.82 29.32 18.81
N ASN A 688 -31.70 30.39 18.03
CA ASN A 688 -32.85 31.06 17.42
C ASN A 688 -33.47 30.25 16.25
N LEU A 689 -32.74 29.28 15.74
CA LEU A 689 -33.19 28.41 14.64
C LEU A 689 -33.83 27.12 15.16
N LEU A 690 -33.75 26.86 16.46
CA LEU A 690 -34.34 25.67 17.06
C LEU A 690 -35.89 25.84 17.23
N PRO A 691 -36.67 24.75 17.16
CA PRO A 691 -38.08 24.76 17.54
C PRO A 691 -38.31 25.28 18.96
N SER A 692 -39.40 25.99 19.19
CA SER A 692 -39.71 26.63 20.46
C SER A 692 -39.64 25.69 21.67
N LYS A 693 -40.11 24.46 21.53
CA LYS A 693 -40.02 23.39 22.53
C LYS A 693 -38.59 23.09 22.97
N LEU A 694 -37.64 23.08 22.03
CA LEU A 694 -36.21 22.86 22.31
C LEU A 694 -35.57 24.10 22.91
N GLN A 695 -35.96 25.31 22.48
CA GLN A 695 -35.53 26.57 23.10
C GLN A 695 -35.93 26.66 24.59
N ASP A 696 -37.18 26.27 24.89
CA ASP A 696 -37.69 26.30 26.27
C ASP A 696 -36.99 25.24 27.13
N LEU A 697 -36.70 24.07 26.61
CA LEU A 697 -35.96 23.01 27.29
C LEU A 697 -34.52 23.47 27.62
N ILE A 698 -33.82 24.12 26.70
CA ILE A 698 -32.49 24.68 26.86
C ILE A 698 -32.50 25.83 27.90
N ARG A 699 -33.52 26.73 27.88
CA ARG A 699 -33.67 27.81 28.85
C ARG A 699 -33.86 27.28 30.29
N THR A 700 -34.63 26.22 30.41
CA THR A 700 -34.90 25.60 31.72
C THR A 700 -33.70 24.87 32.33
N GLN A 701 -32.78 24.43 31.52
CA GLN A 701 -31.55 23.74 31.96
C GLN A 701 -30.33 24.64 32.12
N GLY A 702 -30.42 25.92 31.83
CA GLY A 702 -29.37 26.92 32.11
C GLY A 702 -28.12 26.85 31.19
N THR A 703 -28.21 26.20 30.05
CA THR A 703 -27.08 25.95 29.14
C THR A 703 -26.90 26.98 28.02
N ILE A 704 -27.45 28.17 28.13
CA ILE A 704 -27.50 29.18 27.02
C ILE A 704 -26.11 29.70 26.57
N GLY A 705 -25.09 29.60 27.39
CA GLY A 705 -23.76 30.19 27.13
C GLY A 705 -22.90 29.44 26.09
N SER A 706 -23.19 28.17 25.79
CA SER A 706 -22.29 27.28 25.02
C SER A 706 -22.73 27.00 23.56
N ILE A 707 -23.90 27.48 23.12
CA ILE A 707 -24.50 27.12 21.81
C ILE A 707 -23.97 27.95 20.64
N THR A 708 -22.88 28.69 20.81
CA THR A 708 -22.42 29.66 19.80
C THR A 708 -21.19 29.26 19.00
N LYS A 709 -20.63 28.08 19.22
CA LYS A 709 -19.41 27.65 18.49
C LYS A 709 -19.58 26.34 17.72
N TRP A 710 -19.02 26.30 16.54
CA TRP A 710 -18.92 25.15 15.64
C TRP A 710 -18.38 23.87 16.27
N SER A 711 -17.59 23.98 17.33
CA SER A 711 -16.95 22.89 18.06
C SER A 711 -17.91 21.93 18.79
N HIS A 712 -19.19 22.08 18.64
CA HIS A 712 -20.20 21.31 19.40
C HIS A 712 -21.04 20.36 18.55
N PHE A 713 -20.74 20.23 17.24
CA PHE A 713 -21.44 19.29 16.38
C PHE A 713 -20.51 18.18 15.93
N THR A 714 -20.87 16.96 16.26
CA THR A 714 -20.15 15.78 15.78
C THR A 714 -20.77 15.30 14.48
N PRO A 715 -20.03 15.27 13.36
CA PRO A 715 -20.48 14.64 12.13
C PRO A 715 -20.57 13.13 12.31
N ILE A 716 -21.68 12.54 11.93
CA ILE A 716 -21.93 11.09 11.93
C ILE A 716 -22.12 10.67 10.50
N HIS A 717 -21.32 9.70 10.04
CA HIS A 717 -21.53 9.08 8.73
C HIS A 717 -22.91 8.43 8.64
N VAL A 718 -23.58 8.63 7.52
CA VAL A 718 -24.87 8.02 7.20
C VAL A 718 -24.76 7.22 5.91
N ASP A 719 -25.49 6.12 5.82
CA ASP A 719 -25.54 5.32 4.60
C ASP A 719 -26.05 6.19 3.43
N VAL A 720 -25.26 6.24 2.36
CA VAL A 720 -25.57 7.10 1.20
C VAL A 720 -26.85 6.68 0.49
N SER A 721 -27.35 5.45 0.71
CA SER A 721 -28.64 5.00 0.20
C SER A 721 -29.84 5.69 0.85
N PHE A 722 -29.69 6.31 2.03
CA PHE A 722 -30.74 7.09 2.71
C PHE A 722 -30.77 8.55 2.23
N VAL A 723 -29.94 8.92 1.24
CA VAL A 723 -29.82 10.31 0.80
C VAL A 723 -30.11 10.41 -0.69
N ASN A 724 -31.06 11.27 -1.05
CA ASN A 724 -31.41 11.46 -2.44
C ASN A 724 -30.41 12.37 -3.21
N SER A 725 -30.64 12.53 -4.51
CA SER A 725 -29.78 13.35 -5.40
C SER A 725 -29.77 14.85 -5.05
N SER A 726 -30.70 15.30 -4.21
CA SER A 726 -30.78 16.68 -3.71
C SER A 726 -30.15 16.83 -2.32
N ASP A 727 -29.37 15.85 -1.84
CA ASP A 727 -28.75 15.79 -0.51
C ASP A 727 -29.77 15.79 0.66
N GLU A 728 -30.97 15.27 0.42
CA GLU A 728 -31.99 15.17 1.44
C GLU A 728 -32.01 13.79 2.06
N LEU A 729 -31.99 13.74 3.39
CA LEU A 729 -31.99 12.52 4.19
C LEU A 729 -33.43 11.96 4.32
N ASP A 730 -33.57 10.66 4.11
CA ASP A 730 -34.69 9.90 4.62
C ASP A 730 -34.56 9.73 6.14
N VAL A 731 -35.21 10.61 6.88
CA VAL A 731 -35.12 10.68 8.35
C VAL A 731 -35.67 9.42 9.01
N GLU A 732 -36.71 8.80 8.44
CA GLU A 732 -37.33 7.61 9.01
C GLU A 732 -36.44 6.38 8.78
N ALA A 733 -35.85 6.23 7.59
CA ALA A 733 -34.85 5.19 7.32
C ALA A 733 -33.66 5.31 8.27
N PHE A 734 -33.14 6.52 8.50
CA PHE A 734 -32.03 6.76 9.43
C PHE A 734 -32.38 6.42 10.88
N LYS A 735 -33.58 6.80 11.38
CA LYS A 735 -34.02 6.47 12.73
C LYS A 735 -34.13 4.96 12.97
N ASN A 736 -34.57 4.23 11.95
CA ASN A 736 -34.74 2.79 12.01
C ASN A 736 -33.42 2.00 11.78
N TRP A 737 -32.36 2.67 11.29
CA TRP A 737 -31.08 2.05 10.97
C TRP A 737 -30.34 1.53 12.21
N ARG A 738 -30.36 2.32 13.32
CA ARG A 738 -29.69 1.89 14.57
C ARG A 738 -30.53 2.26 15.79
N PRO A 739 -30.54 1.39 16.83
CA PRO A 739 -31.34 1.63 18.03
C PRO A 739 -31.08 2.97 18.72
N GLU A 740 -29.83 3.45 18.69
CA GLU A 740 -29.43 4.72 19.33
C GLU A 740 -30.04 5.96 18.64
N PHE A 741 -30.50 5.85 17.39
CA PHE A 741 -31.08 6.96 16.63
C PHE A 741 -32.61 6.98 16.66
N LYS A 742 -33.25 5.92 17.19
CA LYS A 742 -34.71 5.76 17.19
C LYS A 742 -35.44 6.94 17.83
N GLU A 743 -34.85 7.48 18.92
CA GLU A 743 -35.42 8.60 19.67
C GLU A 743 -34.78 9.96 19.29
N ALA A 744 -33.96 10.03 18.21
CA ALA A 744 -33.30 11.27 17.83
C ALA A 744 -34.31 12.30 17.30
N GLU A 745 -34.17 13.57 17.74
CA GLU A 745 -34.94 14.69 17.22
C GLU A 745 -34.17 15.38 16.08
N PHE A 746 -34.89 15.61 14.97
CA PHE A 746 -34.34 16.25 13.77
C PHE A 746 -34.86 17.68 13.64
N VAL A 747 -33.92 18.62 13.50
CA VAL A 747 -34.21 20.01 13.22
C VAL A 747 -34.09 20.24 11.71
N LEU A 748 -35.23 20.36 11.07
CA LEU A 748 -35.39 20.50 9.62
C LEU A 748 -35.43 21.97 9.23
N LYS A 749 -35.06 22.27 7.97
CA LYS A 749 -35.34 23.54 7.31
C LYS A 749 -36.29 23.30 6.14
N ASP A 750 -37.36 24.05 6.07
CA ASP A 750 -38.41 23.92 5.04
C ASP A 750 -38.96 22.48 4.89
N GLY A 751 -39.00 21.77 6.01
CA GLY A 751 -39.51 20.38 6.08
C GLY A 751 -38.52 19.29 5.63
N VAL A 752 -37.29 19.65 5.26
CA VAL A 752 -36.24 18.70 4.80
C VAL A 752 -34.99 18.75 5.67
N TYR A 753 -34.30 17.62 5.78
CA TYR A 753 -32.95 17.51 6.37
C TYR A 753 -31.91 17.42 5.29
N LYS A 754 -31.02 18.41 5.16
CA LYS A 754 -29.88 18.38 4.26
C LYS A 754 -28.66 17.82 4.98
N VAL A 755 -28.01 16.83 4.37
CA VAL A 755 -26.76 16.24 4.84
C VAL A 755 -25.55 17.08 4.41
N GLY A 756 -24.43 16.94 5.12
CA GLY A 756 -23.12 17.36 4.60
C GLY A 756 -22.55 16.34 3.66
N ARG A 757 -21.67 16.76 2.75
CA ARG A 757 -20.93 15.88 1.85
C ARG A 757 -19.44 16.14 1.95
N ASP A 758 -18.67 15.04 1.90
CA ASP A 758 -17.22 15.11 1.75
C ASP A 758 -16.73 13.94 0.88
N VAL A 759 -15.63 14.15 0.19
CA VAL A 759 -15.02 13.12 -0.66
C VAL A 759 -13.96 12.39 0.15
N GLU A 760 -14.16 11.10 0.37
CA GLU A 760 -13.31 10.28 1.21
C GLU A 760 -13.01 8.93 0.56
N LYS A 761 -12.00 8.21 1.10
CA LYS A 761 -11.79 6.79 0.75
C LYS A 761 -13.09 6.01 0.91
N MET A 762 -13.46 5.26 -0.11
CA MET A 762 -14.63 4.39 -0.08
C MET A 762 -14.43 3.25 0.91
N SER A 763 -15.29 3.15 1.92
CA SER A 763 -15.23 2.07 2.91
C SER A 763 -16.59 1.79 3.54
N LYS A 764 -16.77 0.54 3.98
CA LYS A 764 -18.01 0.11 4.64
C LYS A 764 -18.26 0.84 5.96
N SER A 765 -17.19 1.18 6.69
CA SER A 765 -17.28 1.95 7.94
C SER A 765 -17.74 3.39 7.76
N LYS A 766 -17.57 3.94 6.54
CA LYS A 766 -18.01 5.29 6.16
C LYS A 766 -19.36 5.31 5.45
N TYR A 767 -19.95 4.14 5.17
CA TYR A 767 -21.25 3.99 4.51
C TYR A 767 -21.36 4.74 3.17
N ASN A 768 -20.24 4.88 2.46
CA ASN A 768 -20.12 5.59 1.18
C ASN A 768 -19.80 4.64 0.01
N VAL A 769 -20.08 3.36 0.17
CA VAL A 769 -19.79 2.31 -0.80
C VAL A 769 -20.84 2.25 -1.89
N VAL A 770 -20.40 2.12 -3.15
CA VAL A 770 -21.27 1.83 -4.29
C VAL A 770 -21.06 0.37 -4.71
N ASN A 771 -22.17 -0.40 -4.79
CA ASN A 771 -22.14 -1.81 -5.15
C ASN A 771 -21.99 -1.97 -6.68
N PRO A 772 -20.98 -2.71 -7.17
CA PRO A 772 -20.84 -2.98 -8.60
C PRO A 772 -21.98 -3.79 -9.20
N ASP A 773 -22.65 -4.64 -8.42
CA ASP A 773 -23.81 -5.42 -8.91
C ASP A 773 -24.91 -4.50 -9.46
N ALA A 774 -25.29 -3.47 -8.70
CA ALA A 774 -26.32 -2.51 -9.12
C ALA A 774 -25.90 -1.75 -10.41
N ILE A 775 -24.61 -1.44 -10.54
CA ILE A 775 -24.08 -0.77 -11.74
C ILE A 775 -24.14 -1.72 -12.96
N CYS A 776 -23.72 -2.97 -12.78
CA CYS A 776 -23.76 -3.97 -13.85
C CYS A 776 -25.22 -4.27 -14.29
N GLU A 777 -26.14 -4.41 -13.34
CA GLU A 777 -27.57 -4.63 -13.66
C GLU A 777 -28.17 -3.47 -14.47
N GLN A 778 -27.83 -2.23 -14.13
CA GLN A 778 -28.40 -1.05 -14.75
C GLN A 778 -27.73 -0.65 -16.08
N TYR A 779 -26.41 -0.79 -16.20
CA TYR A 779 -25.62 -0.26 -17.31
C TYR A 779 -24.79 -1.31 -18.06
N GLY A 780 -24.59 -2.50 -17.48
CA GLY A 780 -23.74 -3.55 -18.00
C GLY A 780 -22.28 -3.49 -17.50
N ALA A 781 -21.62 -4.64 -17.47
CA ALA A 781 -20.23 -4.79 -17.06
C ALA A 781 -19.25 -4.04 -17.97
N ASP A 782 -19.45 -4.10 -19.30
CA ASP A 782 -18.62 -3.35 -20.25
C ASP A 782 -18.72 -1.83 -20.03
N SER A 783 -19.90 -1.31 -19.60
CA SER A 783 -20.04 0.11 -19.22
C SER A 783 -19.25 0.45 -17.96
N LEU A 784 -19.26 -0.42 -16.94
CA LEU A 784 -18.47 -0.25 -15.71
C LEU A 784 -16.98 -0.22 -16.05
N ARG A 785 -16.48 -1.19 -16.81
CA ARG A 785 -15.07 -1.30 -17.22
C ARG A 785 -14.57 -0.04 -17.93
N LEU A 786 -15.30 0.38 -18.96
CA LEU A 786 -14.97 1.60 -19.72
C LEU A 786 -15.03 2.85 -18.84
N TYR A 787 -16.02 2.94 -17.95
CA TYR A 787 -16.21 4.13 -17.11
C TYR A 787 -15.10 4.30 -16.10
N GLU A 788 -14.67 3.23 -15.44
CA GLU A 788 -13.54 3.29 -14.49
C GLU A 788 -12.25 3.75 -15.16
N MET A 789 -11.99 3.26 -16.38
CA MET A 789 -10.85 3.72 -17.17
C MET A 789 -11.01 5.17 -17.63
N PHE A 790 -12.21 5.61 -17.95
CA PHE A 790 -12.49 6.97 -18.43
C PHE A 790 -12.38 8.06 -17.35
N LEU A 791 -12.55 7.72 -16.07
CA LEU A 791 -12.53 8.66 -14.95
C LEU A 791 -11.25 9.51 -14.86
N GLY A 792 -10.12 9.03 -15.37
CA GLY A 792 -8.84 9.75 -15.38
C GLY A 792 -7.62 8.82 -15.41
N PRO A 793 -6.40 9.37 -15.33
CA PRO A 793 -5.17 8.58 -15.30
C PRO A 793 -5.18 7.53 -14.19
N LEU A 794 -4.62 6.33 -14.46
CA LEU A 794 -4.70 5.19 -13.55
C LEU A 794 -4.18 5.49 -12.14
N GLU A 795 -3.09 6.20 -12.02
CA GLU A 795 -2.40 6.47 -10.75
C GLU A 795 -3.05 7.56 -9.88
N GLN A 796 -4.03 8.31 -10.42
CA GLN A 796 -4.67 9.40 -9.69
C GLN A 796 -5.90 8.96 -8.90
N TYR A 797 -6.15 9.62 -7.77
CA TYR A 797 -7.39 9.48 -7.01
C TYR A 797 -8.55 10.14 -7.76
N LYS A 798 -9.72 9.50 -7.76
CA LYS A 798 -10.88 9.90 -8.57
C LYS A 798 -12.17 9.79 -7.76
N PRO A 799 -12.99 10.85 -7.69
CA PRO A 799 -14.31 10.74 -7.09
C PRO A 799 -15.26 9.94 -8.01
N TRP A 800 -16.00 8.99 -7.43
CA TRP A 800 -17.05 8.27 -8.13
C TRP A 800 -18.26 9.17 -8.35
N ASN A 801 -18.79 9.16 -9.59
CA ASN A 801 -20.05 9.81 -9.94
C ASN A 801 -20.88 8.91 -10.84
N THR A 802 -21.89 8.25 -10.28
CA THR A 802 -22.77 7.32 -11.02
C THR A 802 -23.42 7.94 -12.26
N ALA A 803 -23.71 9.25 -12.26
CA ALA A 803 -24.32 9.91 -13.42
C ALA A 803 -23.40 9.94 -14.65
N GLY A 804 -22.08 9.93 -14.47
CA GLY A 804 -21.09 9.96 -15.56
C GLY A 804 -21.08 8.70 -16.42
N ILE A 805 -21.52 7.55 -15.90
CA ILE A 805 -21.53 6.29 -16.63
C ILE A 805 -22.46 6.28 -17.85
N THR A 806 -23.49 7.15 -17.84
CA THR A 806 -24.46 7.25 -18.93
C THR A 806 -23.83 7.61 -20.27
N GLY A 807 -22.74 8.40 -20.25
CA GLY A 807 -21.96 8.77 -21.44
C GLY A 807 -21.31 7.54 -22.11
N VAL A 808 -20.69 6.70 -21.30
CA VAL A 808 -20.03 5.47 -21.76
C VAL A 808 -21.06 4.43 -22.22
N HIS A 809 -22.15 4.27 -21.49
CA HIS A 809 -23.26 3.39 -21.89
C HIS A 809 -23.88 3.83 -23.23
N SER A 810 -24.01 5.13 -23.47
CA SER A 810 -24.48 5.68 -24.75
C SER A 810 -23.46 5.43 -25.87
N PHE A 811 -22.17 5.45 -25.60
CA PHE A 811 -21.11 5.07 -26.53
C PHE A 811 -21.26 3.60 -26.97
N LEU A 812 -21.45 2.65 -26.06
CA LEU A 812 -21.66 1.24 -26.39
C LEU A 812 -22.90 1.04 -27.29
N LYS A 813 -23.97 1.78 -27.05
CA LYS A 813 -25.15 1.78 -27.95
C LYS A 813 -24.83 2.30 -29.36
N LYS A 814 -23.97 3.33 -29.47
CA LYS A 814 -23.51 3.83 -30.78
C LYS A 814 -22.61 2.81 -31.47
N LEU A 815 -21.69 2.19 -30.72
CA LEU A 815 -20.85 1.11 -31.24
C LEU A 815 -21.71 -0.03 -31.78
N TRP A 816 -22.69 -0.50 -31.03
CA TRP A 816 -23.63 -1.53 -31.49
C TRP A 816 -24.32 -1.15 -32.82
N LYS A 817 -24.80 0.10 -32.93
CA LYS A 817 -25.45 0.61 -34.15
C LYS A 817 -24.52 0.68 -35.36
N LEU A 818 -23.23 0.93 -35.16
CA LEU A 818 -22.22 0.97 -36.22
C LEU A 818 -22.11 -0.39 -36.95
N TYR A 819 -22.34 -1.50 -36.23
CA TYR A 819 -22.35 -2.85 -36.81
C TYR A 819 -23.75 -3.34 -37.25
N HIS A 820 -24.80 -2.62 -36.86
CA HIS A 820 -26.20 -2.97 -37.15
C HIS A 820 -26.85 -1.95 -38.08
N GLN A 821 -26.27 -1.79 -39.26
CA GLN A 821 -26.74 -0.87 -40.32
C GLN A 821 -27.56 -1.59 -41.40
N GLY A 822 -27.81 -2.92 -41.31
CA GLY A 822 -28.61 -3.70 -42.21
C GLY A 822 -30.12 -3.39 -42.11
N GLU A 823 -30.89 -4.03 -42.98
CA GLU A 823 -32.36 -3.87 -43.02
C GLU A 823 -32.98 -4.25 -41.67
N ASN A 824 -33.87 -3.40 -41.17
CA ASN A 824 -34.47 -3.52 -39.81
C ASN A 824 -33.47 -3.53 -38.64
N GLY A 825 -32.28 -2.93 -38.82
CA GLY A 825 -31.23 -2.89 -37.79
C GLY A 825 -30.57 -4.22 -37.53
N THR A 826 -30.45 -5.05 -38.53
CA THR A 826 -29.67 -6.31 -38.49
C THR A 826 -28.19 -6.05 -38.66
N PHE A 827 -27.35 -7.01 -38.21
CA PHE A 827 -25.92 -6.97 -38.43
C PHE A 827 -25.62 -6.93 -39.92
N TYR A 828 -24.79 -5.98 -40.32
CA TYR A 828 -24.35 -5.84 -41.69
C TYR A 828 -22.93 -5.28 -41.77
N VAL A 829 -22.08 -5.96 -42.49
CA VAL A 829 -20.70 -5.54 -42.77
C VAL A 829 -20.38 -5.91 -44.21
N ASP A 830 -19.86 -4.98 -44.98
CA ASP A 830 -19.44 -5.18 -46.33
C ASP A 830 -18.07 -5.86 -46.39
N ALA A 831 -18.02 -7.08 -46.89
CA ALA A 831 -16.80 -7.86 -47.07
C ALA A 831 -16.05 -7.57 -48.37
N SER A 832 -16.56 -6.67 -49.21
CA SER A 832 -15.90 -6.27 -50.47
C SER A 832 -14.57 -5.55 -50.13
N PRO A 833 -13.47 -5.82 -50.89
CA PRO A 833 -12.23 -5.08 -50.71
C PRO A 833 -12.41 -3.58 -50.89
N LEU A 834 -11.83 -2.80 -49.95
CA LEU A 834 -11.85 -1.34 -50.03
C LEU A 834 -11.30 -0.82 -51.34
N GLY A 835 -12.10 -0.09 -52.13
CA GLY A 835 -11.64 0.64 -53.32
C GLY A 835 -10.61 1.73 -52.92
N LYS A 836 -9.66 2.04 -53.79
CA LYS A 836 -8.57 2.98 -53.52
C LYS A 836 -9.03 4.40 -53.13
N SER A 837 -10.28 4.82 -53.50
CA SER A 837 -10.83 6.16 -53.22
C SER A 837 -11.87 6.20 -52.11
N ASP A 838 -12.61 5.11 -51.87
CA ASP A 838 -13.87 5.21 -51.09
C ASP A 838 -13.67 4.90 -49.58
N GLY A 839 -12.48 4.52 -49.17
CA GLY A 839 -12.15 4.17 -47.75
C GLY A 839 -11.00 4.97 -47.14
N ALA A 840 -10.42 5.95 -47.83
CA ALA A 840 -9.18 6.62 -47.36
C ALA A 840 -9.36 7.30 -45.99
N GLU A 841 -10.45 7.99 -45.76
CA GLU A 841 -10.72 8.63 -44.47
C GLU A 841 -11.01 7.62 -43.36
N SER A 842 -11.71 6.51 -43.64
CA SER A 842 -11.94 5.46 -42.66
C SER A 842 -10.65 4.69 -42.31
N LEU A 843 -9.77 4.46 -43.32
CA LEU A 843 -8.43 3.91 -43.06
C LEU A 843 -7.59 4.85 -42.22
N LYS A 844 -7.63 6.16 -42.49
CA LYS A 844 -6.92 7.17 -41.68
C LYS A 844 -7.41 7.17 -40.24
N THR A 845 -8.74 7.17 -40.02
CA THR A 845 -9.36 7.06 -38.68
C THR A 845 -8.92 5.79 -37.97
N LEU A 846 -8.97 4.62 -38.67
CA LEU A 846 -8.54 3.34 -38.10
C LEU A 846 -7.07 3.36 -37.69
N HIS A 847 -6.15 3.76 -38.60
CA HIS A 847 -4.71 3.69 -38.31
C HIS A 847 -4.29 4.72 -37.27
N LYS A 848 -4.89 5.91 -37.20
CA LYS A 848 -4.73 6.84 -36.07
C LYS A 848 -5.16 6.17 -34.74
N THR A 849 -6.28 5.47 -34.76
CA THR A 849 -6.81 4.74 -33.59
C THR A 849 -5.88 3.60 -33.18
N ILE A 850 -5.40 2.77 -34.13
CA ILE A 850 -4.45 1.67 -33.83
C ILE A 850 -3.23 2.21 -33.10
N LYS A 851 -2.56 3.23 -33.69
CA LYS A 851 -1.34 3.79 -33.10
C LYS A 851 -1.59 4.36 -31.72
N LYS A 852 -2.65 5.18 -31.59
CA LYS A 852 -2.96 5.84 -30.32
C LYS A 852 -3.31 4.85 -29.20
N VAL A 853 -4.10 3.82 -29.51
CA VAL A 853 -4.51 2.80 -28.54
C VAL A 853 -3.32 1.93 -28.12
N GLU A 854 -2.46 1.55 -29.05
CA GLU A 854 -1.24 0.80 -28.74
C GLU A 854 -0.31 1.59 -27.82
N ASP A 855 -0.03 2.86 -28.18
CA ASP A 855 0.78 3.76 -27.37
C ASP A 855 0.16 3.99 -25.98
N ASP A 856 -1.16 4.15 -25.90
CA ASP A 856 -1.88 4.38 -24.64
C ASP A 856 -1.84 3.15 -23.71
N ILE A 857 -2.01 1.94 -24.23
CA ILE A 857 -1.95 0.71 -23.43
C ILE A 857 -0.54 0.49 -22.90
N GLU A 858 0.49 0.63 -23.74
CA GLU A 858 1.90 0.46 -23.30
C GLU A 858 2.32 1.51 -22.26
N ASN A 859 1.70 2.72 -22.28
CA ASN A 859 1.95 3.79 -21.32
C ASN A 859 0.89 3.87 -20.19
N PHE A 860 -0.01 2.92 -20.08
CA PHE A 860 -1.09 2.87 -19.07
C PHE A 860 -2.01 4.10 -19.06
N SER A 861 -2.16 4.75 -20.22
CA SER A 861 -3.03 5.93 -20.43
C SER A 861 -4.42 5.52 -20.91
N PHE A 862 -5.07 4.60 -20.17
CA PHE A 862 -6.34 3.98 -20.59
C PHE A 862 -7.49 4.96 -20.81
N ASN A 863 -7.52 6.07 -20.08
CA ASN A 863 -8.54 7.11 -20.21
C ASN A 863 -8.52 7.78 -21.60
N THR A 864 -7.35 7.94 -22.20
CA THR A 864 -7.21 8.50 -23.54
C THR A 864 -7.61 7.51 -24.63
N SER A 865 -7.40 6.21 -24.44
CA SER A 865 -7.94 5.18 -25.32
C SER A 865 -9.45 5.21 -25.40
N VAL A 866 -10.14 5.32 -24.25
CA VAL A 866 -11.63 5.38 -24.23
C VAL A 866 -12.12 6.58 -25.03
N SER A 867 -11.50 7.75 -24.85
CA SER A 867 -11.81 8.95 -25.64
C SER A 867 -11.55 8.73 -27.14
N THR A 868 -10.45 8.06 -27.48
CA THR A 868 -10.07 7.72 -28.87
C THR A 868 -11.12 6.82 -29.52
N PHE A 869 -11.63 5.82 -28.81
CA PHE A 869 -12.71 4.96 -29.29
C PHE A 869 -13.99 5.75 -29.57
N MET A 870 -14.35 6.69 -28.67
CA MET A 870 -15.54 7.54 -28.88
C MET A 870 -15.39 8.40 -30.12
N ILE A 871 -14.21 8.97 -30.37
CA ILE A 871 -13.92 9.75 -31.59
C ILE A 871 -14.01 8.86 -32.81
N ALA A 872 -13.32 7.71 -32.83
CA ALA A 872 -13.32 6.81 -33.98
C ALA A 872 -14.71 6.32 -34.37
N VAL A 873 -15.54 5.92 -33.40
CA VAL A 873 -16.92 5.49 -33.64
C VAL A 873 -17.78 6.63 -34.18
N ASN A 874 -17.61 7.86 -33.70
CA ASN A 874 -18.33 9.02 -34.22
C ASN A 874 -17.90 9.35 -35.67
N GLU A 875 -16.59 9.34 -35.97
CA GLU A 875 -16.06 9.58 -37.31
C GLU A 875 -16.54 8.53 -38.32
N LEU A 876 -16.37 7.21 -37.98
CA LEU A 876 -16.80 6.10 -38.83
C LEU A 876 -18.33 6.09 -39.04
N THR A 877 -19.11 6.50 -38.04
CA THR A 877 -20.56 6.67 -38.19
C THR A 877 -20.90 7.80 -39.16
N ALA A 878 -20.22 8.95 -39.06
CA ALA A 878 -20.40 10.07 -39.98
C ALA A 878 -19.97 9.71 -41.43
N GLN A 879 -18.92 8.90 -41.55
CA GLN A 879 -18.43 8.37 -42.84
C GLN A 879 -19.32 7.23 -43.37
N LYS A 880 -20.33 6.78 -42.62
CA LYS A 880 -21.22 5.65 -42.98
C LYS A 880 -20.42 4.36 -43.29
N CYS A 881 -19.36 4.14 -42.54
CA CYS A 881 -18.46 3.01 -42.74
C CYS A 881 -19.17 1.69 -42.44
N THR A 882 -19.12 0.77 -43.43
CA THR A 882 -19.63 -0.63 -43.34
C THR A 882 -18.55 -1.66 -43.64
N SER A 883 -17.35 -1.22 -43.97
CA SER A 883 -16.28 -2.12 -44.46
C SER A 883 -15.77 -3.04 -43.36
N LYS A 884 -15.67 -4.32 -43.67
CA LYS A 884 -15.05 -5.34 -42.80
C LYS A 884 -13.59 -5.01 -42.50
N ASP A 885 -12.83 -4.54 -43.50
CA ASP A 885 -11.40 -4.19 -43.32
C ASP A 885 -11.15 -3.10 -42.28
N ILE A 886 -12.18 -2.32 -41.94
CA ILE A 886 -12.14 -1.26 -40.93
C ILE A 886 -12.77 -1.71 -39.61
N LEU A 887 -13.96 -2.31 -39.64
CA LEU A 887 -14.76 -2.60 -38.46
C LEU A 887 -14.24 -3.81 -37.69
N GLU A 888 -13.66 -4.82 -38.34
CA GLU A 888 -13.07 -5.99 -37.67
C GLU A 888 -11.82 -5.60 -36.86
N PRO A 889 -10.81 -4.87 -37.41
CA PRO A 889 -9.70 -4.37 -36.60
C PRO A 889 -10.11 -3.43 -35.47
N LEU A 890 -11.08 -2.53 -35.68
CA LEU A 890 -11.60 -1.65 -34.64
C LEU A 890 -12.16 -2.46 -33.46
N LEU A 891 -12.86 -3.54 -33.74
CA LEU A 891 -13.43 -4.42 -32.73
C LEU A 891 -12.35 -5.09 -31.87
N ILE A 892 -11.26 -5.52 -32.51
CA ILE A 892 -10.10 -6.10 -31.80
C ILE A 892 -9.47 -5.07 -30.84
N LEU A 893 -9.36 -3.80 -31.27
CA LEU A 893 -8.82 -2.72 -30.40
C LEU A 893 -9.71 -2.45 -29.18
N ILE A 894 -11.04 -2.54 -29.30
CA ILE A 894 -12.00 -2.29 -28.24
C ILE A 894 -12.12 -3.48 -27.28
N SER A 895 -11.85 -4.70 -27.77
CA SER A 895 -12.11 -5.95 -27.03
C SER A 895 -11.44 -6.02 -25.65
N PRO A 896 -10.24 -5.46 -25.38
CA PRO A 896 -9.68 -5.46 -24.03
C PRO A 896 -10.50 -4.61 -23.02
N TYR A 897 -11.15 -3.56 -23.50
CA TYR A 897 -11.92 -2.62 -22.67
C TYR A 897 -13.37 -3.06 -22.47
N ALA A 898 -14.00 -3.56 -23.53
CA ALA A 898 -15.40 -4.00 -23.55
C ALA A 898 -15.52 -5.39 -24.16
N PRO A 899 -15.08 -6.45 -23.42
CA PRO A 899 -14.91 -7.78 -23.98
C PRO A 899 -16.22 -8.47 -24.37
N HIS A 900 -17.34 -8.21 -23.67
CA HIS A 900 -18.57 -8.94 -23.92
C HIS A 900 -19.24 -8.49 -25.24
N ILE A 901 -19.37 -7.18 -25.46
CA ILE A 901 -19.89 -6.67 -26.72
C ILE A 901 -18.97 -7.04 -27.90
N ALA A 902 -17.65 -7.05 -27.66
CA ALA A 902 -16.69 -7.40 -28.69
C ALA A 902 -16.78 -8.87 -29.10
N GLU A 903 -16.91 -9.80 -28.17
CA GLU A 903 -17.12 -11.23 -28.48
C GLU A 903 -18.43 -11.46 -29.26
N GLU A 904 -19.52 -10.77 -28.87
CA GLU A 904 -20.81 -10.91 -29.55
C GLU A 904 -20.74 -10.44 -31.00
N LEU A 905 -20.15 -9.28 -31.23
CA LEU A 905 -19.97 -8.76 -32.58
C LEU A 905 -19.01 -9.62 -33.40
N TRP A 906 -17.93 -10.12 -32.77
CA TRP A 906 -16.97 -11.03 -33.39
C TRP A 906 -17.59 -12.35 -33.88
N ALA A 907 -18.49 -12.91 -33.07
CA ALA A 907 -19.26 -14.10 -33.46
C ALA A 907 -20.21 -13.79 -34.61
N GLN A 908 -20.77 -12.58 -34.69
CA GLN A 908 -21.65 -12.16 -35.80
C GLN A 908 -20.88 -11.98 -37.14
N PHE A 909 -19.56 -11.75 -37.08
CA PHE A 909 -18.69 -11.85 -38.26
C PHE A 909 -18.55 -13.30 -38.81
N GLY A 910 -19.03 -14.30 -38.07
CA GLY A 910 -18.92 -15.72 -38.42
C GLY A 910 -17.68 -16.41 -37.84
N ASN A 911 -16.96 -15.75 -36.93
CA ASN A 911 -15.83 -16.35 -36.22
C ASN A 911 -16.30 -17.35 -35.16
N THR A 912 -15.60 -18.49 -35.05
CA THR A 912 -15.92 -19.56 -34.10
C THR A 912 -15.05 -19.55 -32.86
N GLU A 913 -13.85 -19.00 -32.98
CA GLU A 913 -12.91 -18.82 -31.89
C GLU A 913 -13.16 -17.47 -31.18
N SER A 914 -12.77 -17.40 -29.88
CA SER A 914 -12.85 -16.15 -29.12
C SER A 914 -12.02 -15.04 -29.77
N ILE A 915 -12.49 -13.79 -29.72
CA ILE A 915 -11.74 -12.62 -30.20
C ILE A 915 -10.40 -12.46 -29.49
N SER A 916 -10.23 -13.01 -28.28
CA SER A 916 -8.97 -12.98 -27.53
C SER A 916 -7.79 -13.65 -28.22
N THR A 917 -8.05 -14.50 -29.24
CA THR A 917 -7.02 -15.16 -30.05
C THR A 917 -6.62 -14.36 -31.29
N ALA A 918 -7.38 -13.33 -31.66
CA ALA A 918 -7.13 -12.51 -32.84
C ALA A 918 -5.82 -11.70 -32.66
N PRO A 919 -4.99 -11.56 -33.73
CA PRO A 919 -3.78 -10.77 -33.66
C PRO A 919 -4.10 -9.28 -33.56
N PHE A 920 -3.30 -8.55 -32.77
CA PHE A 920 -3.45 -7.08 -32.66
C PHE A 920 -3.25 -6.42 -34.04
N PRO A 921 -4.11 -5.47 -34.44
CA PRO A 921 -4.02 -4.79 -35.72
C PRO A 921 -2.69 -4.05 -35.90
N LYS A 922 -2.07 -4.16 -37.07
CA LYS A 922 -0.81 -3.48 -37.35
C LYS A 922 -1.02 -2.06 -37.83
N PHE A 923 -0.27 -1.14 -37.25
CA PHE A 923 -0.21 0.25 -37.72
C PHE A 923 0.57 0.35 -39.03
N GLU A 924 0.03 1.09 -40.03
CA GLU A 924 0.69 1.41 -41.28
C GLU A 924 0.69 2.95 -41.45
N GLU A 925 1.86 3.57 -41.43
CA GLU A 925 2.08 5.00 -41.51
C GLU A 925 1.50 5.61 -42.80
N LYS A 926 1.53 4.87 -43.92
CA LYS A 926 1.03 5.34 -45.24
C LYS A 926 -0.40 5.86 -45.22
N TYR A 927 -1.24 5.39 -44.26
CA TYR A 927 -2.64 5.81 -44.16
C TYR A 927 -2.84 7.06 -43.28
N VAL A 928 -1.86 7.50 -42.52
CA VAL A 928 -1.95 8.68 -41.63
C VAL A 928 -1.15 9.87 -42.13
N VAL A 929 -0.35 9.68 -43.18
CA VAL A 929 0.36 10.80 -43.83
C VAL A 929 -0.67 11.74 -44.47
N GLU A 930 -0.66 12.99 -44.06
CA GLU A 930 -1.52 14.01 -44.64
C GLU A 930 -1.04 14.28 -46.06
N SER A 931 -1.86 13.94 -47.03
CA SER A 931 -1.61 14.29 -48.44
C SER A 931 -2.04 15.72 -48.80
N SER A 932 -2.87 16.34 -47.95
CA SER A 932 -3.37 17.71 -48.12
C SER A 932 -3.40 18.47 -46.79
N LYS A 933 -3.44 19.80 -46.89
CA LYS A 933 -3.55 20.68 -45.75
C LYS A 933 -4.47 21.85 -46.05
N GLU A 934 -5.25 22.24 -45.06
CA GLU A 934 -6.04 23.48 -45.09
C GLU A 934 -5.12 24.69 -44.97
N TYR A 935 -5.02 25.48 -46.05
CA TYR A 935 -4.29 26.71 -46.06
C TYR A 935 -5.24 27.90 -45.77
N PRO A 936 -4.99 28.70 -44.73
CA PRO A 936 -5.69 29.97 -44.58
C PRO A 936 -5.28 30.93 -45.71
N ILE A 937 -6.29 31.41 -46.48
CA ILE A 937 -6.10 32.36 -47.55
C ILE A 937 -6.43 33.75 -47.04
N SER A 938 -5.42 34.58 -47.00
CA SER A 938 -5.49 35.97 -46.48
C SER A 938 -5.38 36.98 -47.59
N PHE A 939 -6.09 38.09 -47.42
CA PHE A 939 -5.97 39.29 -48.27
C PHE A 939 -5.48 40.46 -47.41
N ASN A 940 -4.34 41.04 -47.76
CA ASN A 940 -3.70 42.11 -47.01
C ASN A 940 -3.58 41.79 -45.52
N GLY A 941 -3.17 40.55 -45.19
CA GLY A 941 -2.98 40.04 -43.82
C GLY A 941 -4.25 39.65 -43.09
N LYS A 942 -5.44 39.78 -43.66
CA LYS A 942 -6.72 39.35 -43.05
C LYS A 942 -7.24 38.08 -43.71
N MET A 943 -7.39 37.02 -42.96
CA MET A 943 -7.92 35.74 -43.43
C MET A 943 -9.36 35.90 -43.95
N ARG A 944 -9.66 35.33 -45.10
CA ARG A 944 -10.99 35.36 -45.78
C ARG A 944 -11.65 34.01 -45.85
N PHE A 945 -10.89 32.97 -46.19
CA PHE A 945 -11.37 31.60 -46.27
C PHE A 945 -10.22 30.62 -46.13
N THR A 946 -10.51 29.35 -46.02
CA THR A 946 -9.54 28.25 -46.06
C THR A 946 -9.69 27.47 -47.37
N MET A 947 -8.59 26.89 -47.84
CA MET A 947 -8.54 26.08 -49.05
C MET A 947 -7.65 24.87 -48.79
N GLU A 948 -8.20 23.68 -49.05
CA GLU A 948 -7.44 22.44 -48.96
C GLU A 948 -6.55 22.26 -50.17
N LEU A 949 -5.23 22.10 -49.95
CA LEU A 949 -4.21 21.94 -50.99
C LEU A 949 -3.31 20.76 -50.67
N SER A 950 -2.91 19.98 -51.70
CA SER A 950 -1.95 18.90 -51.51
C SER A 950 -0.62 19.40 -50.95
N LEU A 951 -0.03 18.63 -50.04
CA LEU A 951 1.30 18.92 -49.50
C LEU A 951 2.42 18.66 -50.52
N ASP A 952 2.16 17.94 -51.59
CA ASP A 952 3.10 17.67 -52.68
C ASP A 952 3.26 18.88 -53.60
N LEU A 953 2.37 19.89 -53.54
CA LEU A 953 2.42 21.08 -54.36
C LEU A 953 3.61 21.97 -53.98
N ASN A 954 4.38 22.36 -54.97
CA ASN A 954 5.41 23.36 -54.77
C ASN A 954 4.78 24.78 -54.69
N LYS A 955 5.61 25.78 -54.38
CA LYS A 955 5.15 27.14 -54.10
C LYS A 955 4.37 27.76 -55.26
N ASP A 956 4.81 27.52 -56.48
CA ASP A 956 4.21 28.09 -57.70
C ASP A 956 2.89 27.39 -58.04
N GLU A 957 2.81 26.07 -57.77
CA GLU A 957 1.56 25.29 -57.92
C GLU A 957 0.54 25.69 -56.87
N ILE A 958 0.94 25.93 -55.64
CA ILE A 958 0.05 26.46 -54.59
C ILE A 958 -0.50 27.83 -55.01
N GLU A 959 0.38 28.74 -55.46
CA GLU A 959 -0.05 30.03 -55.99
C GLU A 959 -1.05 29.91 -57.12
N ALA A 960 -0.77 29.07 -58.11
CA ALA A 960 -1.65 28.85 -59.25
C ALA A 960 -3.02 28.29 -58.82
N ALA A 961 -3.06 27.33 -57.91
CA ALA A 961 -4.29 26.73 -57.39
C ALA A 961 -5.13 27.77 -56.62
N VAL A 962 -4.49 28.55 -55.75
CA VAL A 962 -5.17 29.60 -54.98
C VAL A 962 -5.71 30.70 -55.89
N MET A 963 -4.96 31.05 -56.89
CA MET A 963 -5.39 32.10 -57.88
C MET A 963 -6.54 31.63 -58.78
N ALA A 964 -6.59 30.33 -59.12
CA ALA A 964 -7.68 29.73 -59.87
C ALA A 964 -8.98 29.54 -59.07
N ASN A 965 -8.96 29.68 -57.75
CA ASN A 965 -10.14 29.45 -56.92
C ASN A 965 -11.17 30.57 -57.04
N GLU A 966 -12.45 30.22 -57.22
CA GLU A 966 -13.56 31.17 -57.37
C GLU A 966 -13.62 32.22 -56.24
N LYS A 967 -13.47 31.79 -54.96
CA LYS A 967 -13.49 32.69 -53.80
C LYS A 967 -12.36 33.70 -53.82
N THR A 968 -11.20 33.31 -54.38
CA THR A 968 -10.09 34.22 -54.61
C THR A 968 -10.43 35.30 -55.67
N GLN A 969 -11.07 34.83 -56.79
CA GLN A 969 -11.47 35.75 -57.86
C GLN A 969 -12.57 36.70 -57.43
N GLU A 970 -13.54 36.26 -56.65
CA GLU A 970 -14.54 37.12 -56.02
C GLU A 970 -13.93 38.19 -55.12
N GLN A 971 -12.91 37.86 -54.31
CA GLN A 971 -12.22 38.84 -53.45
C GLN A 971 -11.40 39.87 -54.29
N LEU A 972 -10.82 39.44 -55.40
CA LEU A 972 -10.05 40.24 -56.27
C LEU A 972 -10.92 41.22 -57.14
N GLN A 973 -12.16 40.84 -57.42
CA GLN A 973 -13.09 41.67 -58.23
C GLN A 973 -12.48 42.19 -59.58
N GLY A 974 -11.75 41.28 -60.25
CA GLY A 974 -11.10 41.62 -61.51
C GLY A 974 -9.76 42.41 -61.41
N ARG A 975 -9.28 42.67 -60.21
CA ARG A 975 -7.99 43.32 -59.96
C ARG A 975 -6.86 42.30 -59.94
N SER A 976 -5.70 42.60 -60.44
CA SER A 976 -4.50 41.78 -60.32
C SER A 976 -3.81 42.05 -58.99
N PRO A 977 -3.41 40.98 -58.22
CA PRO A 977 -2.66 41.21 -57.00
C PRO A 977 -1.27 41.76 -57.26
N LYS A 978 -0.76 42.61 -56.39
CA LYS A 978 0.60 43.14 -56.45
C LYS A 978 1.64 42.08 -56.15
N LYS A 979 1.27 41.13 -55.24
CA LYS A 979 2.13 40.04 -54.78
C LYS A 979 1.30 38.95 -54.14
N VAL A 980 1.61 37.69 -54.41
CA VAL A 980 1.12 36.53 -53.64
C VAL A 980 2.29 35.98 -52.81
N ILE A 981 2.06 35.90 -51.53
CA ILE A 981 3.07 35.37 -50.57
C ILE A 981 2.60 34.00 -50.15
N VAL A 982 3.26 32.97 -50.63
CA VAL A 982 3.02 31.54 -50.24
C VAL A 982 4.06 31.11 -49.24
N VAL A 983 3.60 30.65 -48.07
CA VAL A 983 4.44 29.96 -47.09
C VAL A 983 3.97 28.50 -47.10
N PRO A 984 4.69 27.60 -47.79
CA PRO A 984 4.29 26.21 -47.91
C PRO A 984 4.00 25.56 -46.54
N GLY A 985 2.93 24.84 -46.43
CA GLY A 985 2.50 24.21 -45.20
C GLY A 985 1.92 25.17 -44.13
N LYS A 986 1.78 26.48 -44.38
CA LYS A 986 1.32 27.46 -43.38
C LYS A 986 0.19 28.37 -43.84
N ILE A 987 0.41 29.23 -44.83
CA ILE A 987 -0.53 30.28 -45.19
C ILE A 987 -0.26 30.82 -46.60
N VAL A 988 -1.31 31.30 -47.27
CA VAL A 988 -1.17 32.12 -48.46
C VAL A 988 -1.75 33.50 -48.19
N ASN A 989 -0.96 34.58 -48.50
CA ASN A 989 -1.41 35.96 -48.33
C ASN A 989 -1.32 36.70 -49.64
N ILE A 990 -2.44 37.19 -50.15
CA ILE A 990 -2.62 37.93 -51.37
C ILE A 990 -2.55 39.43 -51.02
N VAL A 991 -1.65 40.15 -51.61
CA VAL A 991 -1.43 41.59 -51.37
C VAL A 991 -1.81 42.33 -52.64
N GLY A 992 -2.80 43.23 -52.56
CA GLY A 992 -3.24 43.98 -53.72
C GLY A 992 -4.17 45.11 -53.38
#